data_8090c419fb2b2c274e32fef9830a9011
#
_entry.id   8090c419fb2b2c274e32fef9830a9011
#
_cell.length_a   1.000
_cell.length_b   1.000
_cell.length_c   1.000
_cell.angle_alpha   90.00
_cell.angle_beta   90.00
_cell.angle_gamma   90.00
#
_symmetry.space_group_name_H-M   'P 1'
#
loop_
_entity.id
_entity.type
_entity.pdbx_description
1 polymer ?
#
loop_
_entity_poly.entity_id
_entity_poly.type
_entity_poly.pdbx_seq_one_letter_code
_entity_poly.pdbx_strand_id
1 'polypeptide(L)'
;MDIAASLIKLFFGSKADKDRKEVEPYLVKIKAVYPTIEALSNDELRARSSNLKKQIADFIAADEARIVELKARLELPDTSLSDKEKISKEIDETVKRIDEKIEQKLDELLPEAFAIMKDTARRFAQNETVEVTANDFDRELAATKDFVKIEGDKAIYATHWLAGGNDVRWDMIHYDVQLFGGVVLHKGKIAEMATGEGKTLVATLPVFLNALAGKGVHMVTVNDYLARRDSEWMGPMYQFHGLTVDCIDRHQPNSDARRKAYMADITFGTNNEYGFDYLRDNMASSPKDLVQRKHHYAIVDEVDSVLIDDARTPLIISGPVPKGDDQLFEQYRPAIEHLYNLQKNLVTNLLAESRQLLGEGKNEEGGIKLYRSHKGLPKYKPLIKFLSEQGIKAQMQKTENIYMQDNNRRMPEITDDLYFVIDEKMNSVELTDKGHEALSKYFNEEGFFVLPDIGARIAEIEKEEITPEEKAQKRDAVINDYAVKAERVHTVIQLLKAYAMFEKDVEYVVMDNKVKIVDEQTGRILDGRRYSDGLHQAIEAKERVKVEAATQTFATITLQNYFRMYHKLAGMTGTAETEASEFWSIYKLDVVVIPTNRKVIRDDRQDLVYKTKREKYNAVIEEIVKLVEAGRPVLVGTTSVEISELLSRMLKLRNINEEYILNRTKDIAKLEGEIAELEEILSSEENIKKVIGDELAAVNKK
;
A
#
# COMPACT_ATOMS: atom_id res chain seq x y z
N MET A 1 -17.37 -30.83 13.63
CA MET A 1 -16.15 -31.21 12.89
C MET A 1 -16.54 -32.25 11.85
N ASP A 2 -16.29 -31.90 10.59
CA ASP A 2 -16.82 -32.65 9.44
C ASP A 2 -16.06 -33.97 9.28
N ILE A 3 -16.75 -35.11 9.44
CA ILE A 3 -16.21 -36.47 9.29
C ILE A 3 -15.63 -36.64 7.86
N ALA A 4 -16.26 -35.99 6.88
CA ALA A 4 -15.81 -36.00 5.49
C ALA A 4 -14.43 -35.29 5.35
N ALA A 5 -14.19 -34.16 6.02
CA ALA A 5 -12.89 -33.45 6.01
C ALA A 5 -11.79 -34.29 6.69
N SER A 6 -12.13 -35.05 7.75
CA SER A 6 -11.18 -35.97 8.42
C SER A 6 -10.82 -37.18 7.54
N LEU A 7 -11.79 -37.74 6.81
CA LEU A 7 -11.54 -38.83 5.87
C LEU A 7 -10.71 -38.39 4.66
N ILE A 8 -10.99 -37.20 4.11
CA ILE A 8 -10.21 -36.64 3.01
C ILE A 8 -8.75 -36.40 3.46
N LYS A 9 -8.54 -35.88 4.68
CA LYS A 9 -7.20 -35.70 5.27
C LYS A 9 -6.43 -37.02 5.43
N LEU A 10 -7.12 -38.09 5.77
CA LEU A 10 -6.52 -39.43 5.93
C LEU A 10 -6.04 -40.04 4.60
N PHE A 11 -6.76 -39.77 3.51
CA PHE A 11 -6.48 -40.39 2.19
C PHE A 11 -5.57 -39.50 1.28
N PHE A 12 -5.63 -38.17 1.43
CA PHE A 12 -4.94 -37.24 0.53
C PHE A 12 -3.83 -36.40 1.21
N GLY A 13 -3.61 -36.56 2.51
CA GLY A 13 -2.70 -35.72 3.30
C GLY A 13 -3.23 -34.30 3.51
N SER A 14 -2.56 -33.52 4.37
CA SER A 14 -2.84 -32.09 4.51
C SER A 14 -2.23 -31.30 3.35
N LYS A 15 -2.70 -30.05 3.12
CA LYS A 15 -2.06 -29.13 2.16
C LYS A 15 -0.57 -28.96 2.48
N ALA A 16 -0.22 -28.77 3.76
CA ALA A 16 1.14 -28.67 4.23
C ALA A 16 2.02 -29.89 3.85
N ASP A 17 1.45 -31.13 3.86
CA ASP A 17 2.18 -32.32 3.45
C ASP A 17 2.46 -32.34 1.94
N LYS A 18 1.55 -31.80 1.13
CA LYS A 18 1.74 -31.67 -0.33
C LYS A 18 2.79 -30.63 -0.64
N ASP A 19 2.72 -29.45 -0.02
CA ASP A 19 3.67 -28.36 -0.19
C ASP A 19 5.07 -28.80 0.22
N ARG A 20 5.17 -29.52 1.34
CA ARG A 20 6.43 -30.12 1.79
C ARG A 20 7.01 -31.10 0.78
N LYS A 21 6.19 -32.01 0.25
CA LYS A 21 6.64 -32.98 -0.77
C LYS A 21 7.11 -32.33 -2.06
N GLU A 22 6.54 -31.20 -2.43
CA GLU A 22 6.96 -30.42 -3.61
C GLU A 22 8.32 -29.76 -3.40
N VAL A 23 8.58 -29.21 -2.22
CA VAL A 23 9.77 -28.40 -1.93
C VAL A 23 10.96 -29.23 -1.40
N GLU A 24 10.70 -30.27 -0.61
CA GLU A 24 11.74 -31.08 0.05
C GLU A 24 12.83 -31.64 -0.91
N PRO A 25 12.49 -32.07 -2.16
CA PRO A 25 13.52 -32.50 -3.11
C PRO A 25 14.56 -31.42 -3.46
N TYR A 26 14.14 -30.14 -3.47
CA TYR A 26 15.06 -29.02 -3.71
C TYR A 26 15.99 -28.82 -2.52
N LEU A 27 15.49 -28.91 -1.30
CA LEU A 27 16.32 -28.83 -0.08
C LEU A 27 17.37 -29.93 -0.04
N VAL A 28 17.01 -31.14 -0.40
CA VAL A 28 17.96 -32.28 -0.49
C VAL A 28 19.06 -31.98 -1.50
N LYS A 29 18.70 -31.47 -2.70
CA LYS A 29 19.67 -31.11 -3.74
C LYS A 29 20.57 -29.94 -3.29
N ILE A 30 20.02 -28.89 -2.65
CA ILE A 30 20.79 -27.76 -2.12
C ILE A 30 21.83 -28.26 -1.10
N LYS A 31 21.40 -29.09 -0.16
CA LYS A 31 22.30 -29.68 0.86
C LYS A 31 23.37 -30.59 0.25
N ALA A 32 23.06 -31.30 -0.81
CA ALA A 32 24.03 -32.17 -1.50
C ALA A 32 25.10 -31.35 -2.24
N VAL A 33 24.74 -30.21 -2.82
CA VAL A 33 25.68 -29.34 -3.55
C VAL A 33 26.47 -28.43 -2.59
N TYR A 34 25.89 -28.03 -1.45
CA TYR A 34 26.47 -27.05 -0.55
C TYR A 34 27.94 -27.32 -0.15
N PRO A 35 28.38 -28.54 0.23
CA PRO A 35 29.78 -28.79 0.57
C PRO A 35 30.77 -28.48 -0.53
N THR A 36 30.35 -28.64 -1.81
CA THR A 36 31.20 -28.33 -2.98
C THR A 36 31.34 -26.81 -3.17
N ILE A 37 30.31 -26.04 -2.80
CA ILE A 37 30.34 -24.58 -2.85
C ILE A 37 31.14 -24.01 -1.68
N GLU A 38 30.97 -24.57 -0.49
CA GLU A 38 31.69 -24.16 0.72
C GLU A 38 33.22 -24.29 0.60
N ALA A 39 33.69 -25.28 -0.16
CA ALA A 39 35.11 -25.53 -0.40
C ALA A 39 35.78 -24.56 -1.40
N LEU A 40 34.99 -23.74 -2.12
CA LEU A 40 35.52 -22.78 -3.11
C LEU A 40 36.19 -21.58 -2.44
N SER A 41 37.22 -21.03 -3.11
CA SER A 41 37.75 -19.71 -2.80
C SER A 41 36.70 -18.62 -3.14
N ASN A 42 36.90 -17.37 -2.69
CA ASN A 42 35.99 -16.27 -3.00
C ASN A 42 35.90 -16.00 -4.51
N ASP A 43 37.01 -16.06 -5.22
CA ASP A 43 37.04 -15.87 -6.68
C ASP A 43 36.35 -17.00 -7.43
N GLU A 44 36.54 -18.25 -6.99
CA GLU A 44 35.85 -19.41 -7.58
C GLU A 44 34.33 -19.34 -7.32
N LEU A 45 33.90 -18.87 -6.14
CA LEU A 45 32.48 -18.67 -5.84
C LEU A 45 31.83 -17.64 -6.78
N ARG A 46 32.50 -16.51 -7.01
CA ARG A 46 32.04 -15.50 -7.98
C ARG A 46 32.05 -16.03 -9.42
N ALA A 47 33.09 -16.80 -9.80
CA ALA A 47 33.16 -17.43 -11.10
C ALA A 47 31.99 -18.42 -11.33
N ARG A 48 31.56 -19.14 -10.28
CA ARG A 48 30.37 -20.01 -10.36
C ARG A 48 29.11 -19.21 -10.66
N SER A 49 28.88 -18.09 -9.99
CA SER A 49 27.74 -17.20 -10.27
C SER A 49 27.74 -16.70 -11.72
N SER A 50 28.91 -16.26 -12.21
CA SER A 50 29.07 -15.83 -13.59
C SER A 50 28.81 -16.97 -14.58
N ASN A 51 29.20 -18.19 -14.24
CA ASN A 51 28.92 -19.37 -15.06
C ASN A 51 27.42 -19.71 -15.12
N LEU A 52 26.68 -19.56 -13.98
CA LEU A 52 25.23 -19.76 -13.99
C LEU A 52 24.56 -18.75 -14.92
N LYS A 53 24.93 -17.46 -14.83
CA LYS A 53 24.44 -16.39 -15.72
C LYS A 53 24.71 -16.75 -17.20
N LYS A 54 25.90 -17.22 -17.52
CA LYS A 54 26.27 -17.66 -18.87
C LYS A 54 25.43 -18.85 -19.35
N GLN A 55 25.22 -19.86 -18.51
CA GLN A 55 24.41 -21.03 -18.88
C GLN A 55 22.97 -20.64 -19.26
N ILE A 56 22.36 -19.65 -18.56
CA ILE A 56 21.03 -19.14 -18.88
C ILE A 56 21.08 -18.44 -20.26
N ALA A 57 22.04 -17.54 -20.45
CA ALA A 57 22.21 -16.80 -21.70
C ALA A 57 22.41 -17.73 -22.89
N ASP A 58 23.31 -18.70 -22.77
CA ASP A 58 23.60 -19.71 -23.85
C ASP A 58 22.34 -20.54 -24.18
N PHE A 59 21.50 -20.86 -23.20
CA PHE A 59 20.29 -21.67 -23.39
C PHE A 59 19.19 -20.96 -24.18
N ILE A 60 19.13 -19.63 -24.14
CA ILE A 60 18.12 -18.82 -24.86
C ILE A 60 18.69 -18.11 -26.09
N ALA A 61 20.01 -18.15 -26.33
CA ALA A 61 20.71 -17.35 -27.34
C ALA A 61 20.11 -17.50 -28.74
N ALA A 62 19.74 -18.73 -29.15
CA ALA A 62 19.16 -19.00 -30.47
C ALA A 62 17.79 -18.31 -30.65
N ASP A 63 16.95 -18.29 -29.61
CA ASP A 63 15.64 -17.64 -29.67
C ASP A 63 15.78 -16.11 -29.62
N GLU A 64 16.72 -15.57 -28.85
CA GLU A 64 17.03 -14.13 -28.85
C GLU A 64 17.54 -13.66 -30.21
N ALA A 65 18.44 -14.42 -30.84
CA ALA A 65 18.91 -14.15 -32.20
C ALA A 65 17.74 -14.16 -33.21
N ARG A 66 16.81 -15.11 -33.06
CA ARG A 66 15.59 -15.15 -33.90
C ARG A 66 14.71 -13.92 -33.75
N ILE A 67 14.54 -13.40 -32.52
CA ILE A 67 13.80 -12.15 -32.31
C ILE A 67 14.48 -10.96 -32.99
N VAL A 68 15.81 -10.88 -32.95
CA VAL A 68 16.55 -9.79 -33.61
C VAL A 68 16.33 -9.87 -35.12
N GLU A 69 16.41 -11.07 -35.72
CA GLU A 69 16.14 -11.30 -37.15
C GLU A 69 14.72 -10.89 -37.54
N LEU A 70 13.71 -11.32 -36.72
CA LEU A 70 12.31 -11.02 -36.98
C LEU A 70 12.00 -9.53 -36.90
N LYS A 71 12.59 -8.84 -35.92
CA LYS A 71 12.46 -7.37 -35.77
C LYS A 71 13.07 -6.65 -36.97
N ALA A 72 14.26 -7.04 -37.40
CA ALA A 72 14.89 -6.47 -38.59
C ALA A 72 14.00 -6.64 -39.85
N ARG A 73 13.38 -7.82 -40.03
CA ARG A 73 12.42 -8.03 -41.13
C ARG A 73 11.15 -7.18 -41.02
N LEU A 74 10.68 -6.94 -39.82
CA LEU A 74 9.47 -6.11 -39.58
C LEU A 74 9.67 -4.65 -40.03
N GLU A 75 10.90 -4.14 -39.94
CA GLU A 75 11.29 -2.78 -40.30
C GLU A 75 11.55 -2.60 -41.81
N LEU A 76 11.61 -3.67 -42.59
CA LEU A 76 11.84 -3.57 -44.04
C LEU A 76 10.66 -2.88 -44.74
N PRO A 77 10.88 -1.87 -45.61
CA PRO A 77 9.82 -1.14 -46.30
C PRO A 77 8.91 -2.02 -47.15
N ASP A 78 9.43 -3.09 -47.72
CA ASP A 78 8.74 -3.98 -48.66
C ASP A 78 7.93 -5.09 -47.96
N THR A 79 7.94 -5.14 -46.64
CA THR A 79 7.17 -6.14 -45.87
C THR A 79 5.69 -5.83 -45.91
N SER A 80 4.89 -6.75 -46.48
CA SER A 80 3.43 -6.57 -46.56
C SER A 80 2.79 -6.52 -45.16
N LEU A 81 1.60 -5.87 -45.03
CA LEU A 81 0.86 -5.79 -43.76
C LEU A 81 0.58 -7.20 -43.19
N SER A 82 0.17 -8.15 -44.04
CA SER A 82 -0.10 -9.54 -43.66
C SER A 82 1.15 -10.25 -43.14
N ASP A 83 2.32 -9.95 -43.72
CA ASP A 83 3.58 -10.56 -43.25
C ASP A 83 4.05 -9.89 -41.95
N LYS A 84 3.86 -8.59 -41.79
CA LYS A 84 4.10 -7.90 -40.51
C LYS A 84 3.29 -8.51 -39.38
N GLU A 85 2.00 -8.83 -39.61
CA GLU A 85 1.13 -9.47 -38.62
C GLU A 85 1.66 -10.88 -38.23
N LYS A 86 2.06 -11.69 -39.23
CA LYS A 86 2.65 -13.03 -38.97
C LYS A 86 3.96 -12.93 -38.18
N ILE A 87 4.85 -12.01 -38.58
CA ILE A 87 6.13 -11.79 -37.93
C ILE A 87 5.90 -11.33 -36.47
N SER A 88 4.96 -10.40 -36.23
CA SER A 88 4.64 -9.96 -34.88
C SER A 88 4.16 -11.12 -34.01
N LYS A 89 3.27 -11.97 -34.52
CA LYS A 89 2.82 -13.18 -33.83
C LYS A 89 3.95 -14.13 -33.52
N GLU A 90 4.87 -14.37 -34.50
CA GLU A 90 6.06 -15.22 -34.28
C GLU A 90 6.99 -14.64 -33.21
N ILE A 91 7.14 -13.31 -33.13
CA ILE A 91 7.89 -12.63 -32.06
C ILE A 91 7.26 -12.94 -30.71
N ASP A 92 5.94 -12.78 -30.58
CA ASP A 92 5.22 -13.02 -29.31
C ASP A 92 5.36 -14.47 -28.85
N GLU A 93 5.20 -15.43 -29.77
CA GLU A 93 5.39 -16.85 -29.50
C GLU A 93 6.83 -17.18 -29.08
N THR A 94 7.81 -16.51 -29.71
CA THR A 94 9.24 -16.72 -29.40
C THR A 94 9.59 -16.11 -28.04
N VAL A 95 9.05 -14.93 -27.70
CA VAL A 95 9.20 -14.31 -26.37
C VAL A 95 8.64 -15.22 -25.30
N LYS A 96 7.45 -15.78 -25.50
CA LYS A 96 6.85 -16.74 -24.56
C LYS A 96 7.71 -17.97 -24.36
N ARG A 97 8.26 -18.53 -25.46
CA ARG A 97 9.18 -19.67 -25.40
C ARG A 97 10.47 -19.34 -24.65
N ILE A 98 11.01 -18.11 -24.77
CA ILE A 98 12.16 -17.66 -24.00
C ILE A 98 11.82 -17.64 -22.51
N ASP A 99 10.67 -17.07 -22.13
CA ASP A 99 10.25 -17.02 -20.74
C ASP A 99 10.11 -18.44 -20.15
N GLU A 100 9.50 -19.39 -20.88
CA GLU A 100 9.39 -20.81 -20.49
C GLU A 100 10.76 -21.49 -20.34
N LYS A 101 11.69 -21.25 -21.27
CA LYS A 101 13.07 -21.78 -21.20
C LYS A 101 13.84 -21.21 -20.02
N ILE A 102 13.69 -19.91 -19.73
CA ILE A 102 14.30 -19.29 -18.56
C ILE A 102 13.81 -19.98 -17.29
N GLU A 103 12.50 -20.15 -17.12
CA GLU A 103 11.94 -20.81 -15.93
C GLU A 103 12.48 -22.24 -15.77
N GLN A 104 12.54 -23.02 -16.87
CA GLN A 104 13.11 -24.35 -16.84
C GLN A 104 14.58 -24.34 -16.39
N LYS A 105 15.38 -23.40 -16.92
CA LYS A 105 16.81 -23.33 -16.60
C LYS A 105 17.05 -22.84 -15.20
N LEU A 106 16.27 -21.87 -14.72
CA LEU A 106 16.33 -21.40 -13.34
C LEU A 106 15.99 -22.50 -12.34
N ASP A 107 15.00 -23.35 -12.65
CA ASP A 107 14.62 -24.48 -11.81
C ASP A 107 15.74 -25.54 -11.72
N GLU A 108 16.45 -25.78 -12.81
CA GLU A 108 17.64 -26.66 -12.86
C GLU A 108 18.78 -26.10 -12.01
N LEU A 109 19.05 -24.79 -12.10
CA LEU A 109 20.15 -24.11 -11.44
C LEU A 109 19.87 -23.72 -9.98
N LEU A 110 18.62 -23.77 -9.53
CA LEU A 110 18.19 -23.35 -8.19
C LEU A 110 19.04 -23.93 -7.05
N PRO A 111 19.35 -25.27 -7.04
CA PRO A 111 20.13 -25.83 -5.93
C PRO A 111 21.51 -25.20 -5.79
N GLU A 112 22.20 -24.97 -6.90
CA GLU A 112 23.53 -24.37 -6.92
C GLU A 112 23.48 -22.88 -6.54
N ALA A 113 22.54 -22.12 -7.12
CA ALA A 113 22.38 -20.70 -6.83
C ALA A 113 22.04 -20.42 -5.35
N PHE A 114 21.15 -21.23 -4.77
CA PHE A 114 20.82 -21.10 -3.34
C PHE A 114 21.99 -21.47 -2.43
N ALA A 115 22.75 -22.51 -2.81
CA ALA A 115 23.98 -22.87 -2.09
C ALA A 115 25.03 -21.74 -2.15
N ILE A 116 25.21 -21.09 -3.30
CA ILE A 116 26.10 -19.93 -3.49
C ILE A 116 25.68 -18.79 -2.58
N MET A 117 24.39 -18.39 -2.60
CA MET A 117 23.91 -17.26 -1.80
C MET A 117 24.01 -17.57 -0.30
N LYS A 118 23.68 -18.80 0.14
CA LYS A 118 23.84 -19.22 1.53
C LYS A 118 25.31 -19.17 1.96
N ASP A 119 26.24 -19.59 1.13
CA ASP A 119 27.68 -19.57 1.45
C ASP A 119 28.25 -18.15 1.45
N THR A 120 27.75 -17.30 0.54
CA THR A 120 28.07 -15.86 0.56
C THR A 120 27.65 -15.24 1.89
N ALA A 121 26.42 -15.50 2.33
CA ALA A 121 25.92 -15.04 3.62
C ALA A 121 26.82 -15.53 4.78
N ARG A 122 27.25 -16.79 4.76
CA ARG A 122 28.17 -17.34 5.77
C ARG A 122 29.53 -16.63 5.76
N ARG A 123 30.10 -16.38 4.56
CA ARG A 123 31.42 -15.71 4.46
C ARG A 123 31.34 -14.29 5.00
N PHE A 124 30.28 -13.55 4.73
CA PHE A 124 30.08 -12.21 5.27
C PHE A 124 29.83 -12.23 6.79
N ALA A 125 29.13 -13.24 7.31
CA ALA A 125 28.86 -13.35 8.74
C ALA A 125 30.08 -13.78 9.57
N GLN A 126 31.01 -14.53 8.99
CA GLN A 126 32.14 -15.13 9.71
C GLN A 126 33.47 -14.38 9.54
N ASN A 127 33.54 -13.41 8.64
CA ASN A 127 34.76 -12.64 8.38
C ASN A 127 34.51 -11.14 8.56
N GLU A 128 35.54 -10.38 8.82
CA GLU A 128 35.50 -8.92 8.89
C GLU A 128 35.49 -8.29 7.48
N THR A 129 36.13 -8.94 6.53
CA THR A 129 36.19 -8.54 5.13
C THR A 129 36.19 -9.77 4.24
N VAL A 130 35.66 -9.63 3.02
CA VAL A 130 35.71 -10.65 1.97
C VAL A 130 36.51 -10.12 0.79
N GLU A 131 37.68 -10.73 0.54
CA GLU A 131 38.59 -10.30 -0.51
C GLU A 131 38.40 -11.13 -1.79
N VAL A 132 38.45 -10.46 -2.94
CA VAL A 132 38.39 -11.06 -4.29
C VAL A 132 39.32 -10.31 -5.24
N THR A 133 39.64 -10.93 -6.37
CA THR A 133 40.31 -10.24 -7.49
C THR A 133 39.38 -9.17 -8.07
N ALA A 134 39.86 -7.90 -8.12
CA ALA A 134 39.08 -6.79 -8.57
C ALA A 134 38.82 -6.83 -10.08
N ASN A 135 37.59 -6.68 -10.49
CA ASN A 135 37.15 -6.48 -11.84
C ASN A 135 36.67 -5.03 -12.08
N ASP A 136 36.22 -4.70 -13.29
CA ASP A 136 35.75 -3.36 -13.62
C ASP A 136 34.49 -2.99 -12.82
N PHE A 137 33.57 -3.92 -12.59
CA PHE A 137 32.38 -3.72 -11.77
C PHE A 137 32.74 -3.35 -10.32
N ASP A 138 33.72 -4.02 -9.72
CA ASP A 138 34.18 -3.71 -8.37
C ASP A 138 34.79 -2.28 -8.30
N ARG A 139 35.51 -1.85 -9.33
CA ARG A 139 36.10 -0.51 -9.42
C ARG A 139 35.04 0.58 -9.55
N GLU A 140 34.00 0.34 -10.37
CA GLU A 140 32.85 1.23 -10.49
C GLU A 140 32.06 1.30 -9.17
N LEU A 141 31.88 0.15 -8.51
CA LEU A 141 31.18 0.06 -7.24
C LEU A 141 31.94 0.83 -6.13
N ALA A 142 33.25 0.66 -6.04
CA ALA A 142 34.11 1.34 -5.07
C ALA A 142 34.14 2.88 -5.24
N ALA A 143 33.87 3.37 -6.46
CA ALA A 143 33.76 4.81 -6.71
C ALA A 143 32.48 5.43 -6.13
N THR A 144 31.47 4.61 -5.79
CA THR A 144 30.14 5.09 -5.37
C THR A 144 29.65 4.52 -4.05
N LYS A 145 30.33 3.48 -3.51
CA LYS A 145 29.91 2.74 -2.31
C LYS A 145 31.08 2.58 -1.34
N ASP A 146 30.83 2.84 -0.08
CA ASP A 146 31.85 2.81 0.97
C ASP A 146 32.22 1.39 1.46
N PHE A 147 31.35 0.39 1.19
CA PHE A 147 31.57 -0.99 1.63
C PHE A 147 32.53 -1.79 0.72
N VAL A 148 33.04 -1.21 -0.36
CA VAL A 148 34.04 -1.83 -1.25
C VAL A 148 35.25 -0.92 -1.34
N LYS A 149 36.44 -1.47 -1.15
CA LYS A 149 37.72 -0.76 -1.36
C LYS A 149 38.57 -1.52 -2.36
N ILE A 150 39.29 -0.79 -3.20
CA ILE A 150 40.24 -1.36 -4.15
C ILE A 150 41.66 -1.15 -3.63
N GLU A 151 42.39 -2.25 -3.44
CA GLU A 151 43.80 -2.24 -3.05
C GLU A 151 44.62 -3.06 -4.09
N GLY A 152 45.26 -2.37 -5.02
CA GLY A 152 45.98 -3.00 -6.14
C GLY A 152 45.04 -3.76 -7.08
N ASP A 153 45.18 -5.07 -7.11
CA ASP A 153 44.36 -6.00 -7.90
C ASP A 153 43.25 -6.67 -7.06
N LYS A 154 43.09 -6.27 -5.81
CA LYS A 154 42.07 -6.81 -4.90
C LYS A 154 40.90 -5.84 -4.71
N ALA A 155 39.70 -6.39 -4.64
CA ALA A 155 38.51 -5.74 -4.13
C ALA A 155 38.21 -6.33 -2.72
N ILE A 156 38.14 -5.44 -1.73
CA ILE A 156 37.90 -5.77 -0.33
C ILE A 156 36.48 -5.32 0.03
N TYR A 157 35.61 -6.27 0.25
CA TYR A 157 34.22 -6.04 0.68
C TYR A 157 34.15 -6.04 2.19
N ALA A 158 33.70 -4.94 2.79
CA ALA A 158 33.39 -4.87 4.22
C ALA A 158 32.15 -5.71 4.54
N THR A 159 32.10 -6.25 5.76
CA THR A 159 30.93 -7.01 6.24
C THR A 159 30.01 -6.17 7.12
N HIS A 160 30.29 -4.89 7.22
CA HIS A 160 29.44 -3.87 7.85
C HIS A 160 29.30 -2.65 6.92
N TRP A 161 28.12 -2.05 6.90
CA TRP A 161 27.79 -0.90 6.06
C TRP A 161 26.58 -0.16 6.57
N LEU A 162 26.32 1.05 6.06
CA LEU A 162 25.11 1.82 6.38
C LEU A 162 23.92 1.29 5.59
N ALA A 163 22.82 0.98 6.30
CA ALA A 163 21.53 0.62 5.73
C ALA A 163 20.40 1.34 6.48
N GLY A 164 19.59 2.12 5.76
CA GLY A 164 18.53 2.93 6.36
C GLY A 164 19.03 3.93 7.40
N GLY A 165 20.28 4.40 7.25
CA GLY A 165 20.93 5.34 8.17
C GLY A 165 21.55 4.70 9.42
N ASN A 166 21.46 3.37 9.57
CA ASN A 166 22.09 2.64 10.67
C ASN A 166 23.30 1.86 10.18
N ASP A 167 24.32 1.74 11.03
CA ASP A 167 25.45 0.84 10.79
C ASP A 167 24.97 -0.60 11.05
N VAL A 168 25.09 -1.46 10.06
CA VAL A 168 24.63 -2.84 10.09
C VAL A 168 25.80 -3.76 9.79
N ARG A 169 26.10 -4.68 10.72
CA ARG A 169 27.00 -5.80 10.49
C ARG A 169 26.21 -6.99 9.99
N TRP A 170 26.71 -7.66 8.95
CA TRP A 170 26.07 -8.88 8.46
C TRP A 170 26.38 -10.06 9.38
N ASP A 171 25.34 -10.65 9.97
CA ASP A 171 25.43 -11.78 10.91
C ASP A 171 24.49 -12.94 10.54
N MET A 172 23.79 -12.84 9.41
CA MET A 172 22.72 -13.74 9.04
C MET A 172 23.22 -14.87 8.12
N ILE A 173 22.79 -16.10 8.43
CA ILE A 173 23.01 -17.27 7.58
C ILE A 173 21.67 -18.00 7.42
N HIS A 174 21.32 -18.40 6.20
CA HIS A 174 20.04 -19.02 5.89
C HIS A 174 19.83 -20.36 6.61
N TYR A 175 18.71 -20.50 7.31
CA TYR A 175 18.24 -21.75 7.88
C TYR A 175 17.50 -22.60 6.83
N ASP A 176 17.31 -23.89 7.11
CA ASP A 176 16.60 -24.79 6.20
C ASP A 176 15.17 -24.34 5.88
N VAL A 177 14.46 -23.82 6.86
CA VAL A 177 13.09 -23.26 6.68
C VAL A 177 13.11 -22.01 5.78
N GLN A 178 14.20 -21.25 5.79
CA GLN A 178 14.38 -20.10 4.92
C GLN A 178 14.72 -20.52 3.50
N LEU A 179 15.51 -21.59 3.31
CA LEU A 179 15.69 -22.21 1.99
C LEU A 179 14.36 -22.70 1.44
N PHE A 180 13.51 -23.31 2.28
CA PHE A 180 12.16 -23.72 1.90
C PHE A 180 11.33 -22.54 1.41
N GLY A 181 11.28 -21.43 2.18
CA GLY A 181 10.58 -20.20 1.78
C GLY A 181 11.10 -19.63 0.47
N GLY A 182 12.42 -19.65 0.25
CA GLY A 182 13.03 -19.21 -0.99
C GLY A 182 12.57 -20.01 -2.21
N VAL A 183 12.44 -21.33 -2.10
CA VAL A 183 11.89 -22.19 -3.16
C VAL A 183 10.43 -21.84 -3.45
N VAL A 184 9.63 -21.63 -2.41
CA VAL A 184 8.20 -21.23 -2.56
C VAL A 184 8.08 -19.93 -3.34
N LEU A 185 8.87 -18.92 -3.00
CA LEU A 185 8.89 -17.63 -3.70
C LEU A 185 9.37 -17.80 -5.17
N HIS A 186 10.40 -18.61 -5.42
CA HIS A 186 10.86 -18.87 -6.78
C HIS A 186 9.77 -19.51 -7.64
N LYS A 187 8.95 -20.39 -7.06
CA LYS A 187 7.83 -21.04 -7.74
C LYS A 187 6.63 -20.12 -8.01
N GLY A 188 6.73 -18.82 -7.73
CA GLY A 188 5.63 -17.87 -7.94
C GLY A 188 4.46 -18.12 -6.99
N LYS A 189 4.75 -18.42 -5.74
CA LYS A 189 3.77 -18.65 -4.66
C LYS A 189 3.94 -17.61 -3.55
N ILE A 190 3.00 -17.57 -2.62
CA ILE A 190 3.09 -16.76 -1.41
C ILE A 190 3.71 -17.59 -0.30
N ALA A 191 4.80 -17.09 0.28
CA ALA A 191 5.41 -17.66 1.47
C ALA A 191 4.85 -16.96 2.71
N GLU A 192 3.95 -17.63 3.45
CA GLU A 192 3.54 -17.16 4.76
C GLU A 192 4.59 -17.54 5.80
N MET A 193 5.25 -16.54 6.35
CA MET A 193 6.29 -16.72 7.36
C MET A 193 5.97 -15.87 8.58
N ALA A 194 5.99 -16.47 9.75
CA ALA A 194 5.76 -15.75 11.00
C ALA A 194 6.71 -14.53 11.12
N THR A 195 6.23 -13.50 11.80
CA THR A 195 7.03 -12.30 12.06
C THR A 195 8.32 -12.67 12.82
N GLY A 196 9.46 -12.14 12.37
CA GLY A 196 10.76 -12.44 12.95
C GLY A 196 11.50 -13.65 12.35
N GLU A 197 10.90 -14.40 11.42
CA GLU A 197 11.53 -15.55 10.74
C GLU A 197 12.48 -15.13 9.60
N GLY A 198 12.68 -13.82 9.36
CA GLY A 198 13.66 -13.31 8.41
C GLY A 198 13.19 -13.33 6.96
N LYS A 199 11.96 -12.88 6.66
CA LYS A 199 11.41 -12.77 5.30
C LYS A 199 12.36 -12.07 4.33
N THR A 200 12.94 -10.94 4.73
CA THR A 200 13.89 -10.16 3.90
C THR A 200 15.12 -10.98 3.49
N LEU A 201 15.67 -11.79 4.41
CA LEU A 201 16.78 -12.69 4.12
C LEU A 201 16.37 -13.82 3.17
N VAL A 202 15.16 -14.38 3.35
CA VAL A 202 14.62 -15.43 2.46
C VAL A 202 14.51 -14.94 1.04
N ALA A 203 14.05 -13.71 0.84
CA ALA A 203 13.92 -13.11 -0.49
C ALA A 203 15.25 -13.03 -1.24
N THR A 204 16.41 -12.99 -0.55
CA THR A 204 17.72 -12.94 -1.21
C THR A 204 17.95 -14.12 -2.13
N LEU A 205 17.45 -15.30 -1.80
CA LEU A 205 17.63 -16.53 -2.55
C LEU A 205 16.96 -16.49 -3.94
N PRO A 206 15.64 -16.31 -4.06
CA PRO A 206 14.96 -16.24 -5.34
C PRO A 206 15.31 -14.96 -6.12
N VAL A 207 15.57 -13.84 -5.45
CA VAL A 207 16.01 -12.60 -6.09
C VAL A 207 17.33 -12.82 -6.82
N PHE A 208 18.33 -13.39 -6.14
CA PHE A 208 19.62 -13.71 -6.74
C PHE A 208 19.46 -14.62 -7.96
N LEU A 209 18.76 -15.75 -7.80
CA LEU A 209 18.56 -16.72 -8.88
C LEU A 209 17.88 -16.09 -10.11
N ASN A 210 16.79 -15.36 -9.91
CA ASN A 210 16.04 -14.77 -11.02
C ASN A 210 16.76 -13.58 -11.67
N ALA A 211 17.57 -12.83 -10.91
CA ALA A 211 18.39 -11.75 -11.42
C ALA A 211 19.46 -12.25 -12.42
N LEU A 212 19.95 -13.49 -12.30
CA LEU A 212 20.89 -14.09 -13.23
C LEU A 212 20.34 -14.17 -14.67
N ALA A 213 19.02 -14.19 -14.85
CA ALA A 213 18.40 -14.17 -16.18
C ALA A 213 18.50 -12.80 -16.89
N GLY A 214 18.90 -11.73 -16.20
CA GLY A 214 19.06 -10.39 -16.78
C GLY A 214 17.77 -9.72 -17.22
N LYS A 215 16.60 -10.28 -16.87
CA LYS A 215 15.28 -9.73 -17.25
C LYS A 215 14.73 -8.72 -16.24
N GLY A 216 15.37 -8.56 -15.08
CA GLY A 216 14.99 -7.69 -13.97
C GLY A 216 14.09 -8.35 -12.93
N VAL A 217 14.45 -8.09 -11.69
CA VAL A 217 13.67 -8.52 -10.53
C VAL A 217 13.23 -7.28 -9.78
N HIS A 218 11.95 -7.17 -9.50
CA HIS A 218 11.39 -6.08 -8.71
C HIS A 218 11.09 -6.55 -7.29
N MET A 219 11.71 -5.89 -6.32
CA MET A 219 11.40 -6.04 -4.89
C MET A 219 10.47 -4.92 -4.48
N VAL A 220 9.24 -5.30 -4.11
CA VAL A 220 8.15 -4.36 -3.83
C VAL A 220 7.91 -4.29 -2.33
N THR A 221 7.92 -3.09 -1.78
CA THR A 221 7.67 -2.81 -0.36
C THR A 221 6.48 -1.87 -0.20
N VAL A 222 5.95 -1.78 1.02
CA VAL A 222 4.79 -0.92 1.35
C VAL A 222 5.13 0.56 1.51
N ASN A 223 6.43 0.90 1.71
CA ASN A 223 6.87 2.28 1.85
C ASN A 223 8.31 2.49 1.39
N ASP A 224 8.67 3.75 1.13
CA ASP A 224 9.98 4.17 0.61
C ASP A 224 11.13 3.92 1.59
N TYR A 225 10.89 3.99 2.90
CA TYR A 225 11.90 3.69 3.91
C TYR A 225 12.36 2.23 3.80
N LEU A 226 11.41 1.30 3.73
CA LEU A 226 11.72 -0.14 3.58
C LEU A 226 12.42 -0.41 2.26
N ALA A 227 11.95 0.19 1.15
CA ALA A 227 12.58 0.03 -0.15
C ALA A 227 14.06 0.46 -0.13
N ARG A 228 14.35 1.63 0.45
CA ARG A 228 15.72 2.15 0.60
C ARG A 228 16.55 1.30 1.54
N ARG A 229 16.02 1.01 2.74
CA ARG A 229 16.72 0.19 3.75
C ARG A 229 17.09 -1.19 3.21
N ASP A 230 16.14 -1.89 2.60
CA ASP A 230 16.36 -3.27 2.16
C ASP A 230 17.26 -3.33 0.92
N SER A 231 17.19 -2.33 0.03
CA SER A 231 18.16 -2.19 -1.08
C SER A 231 19.59 -1.96 -0.58
N GLU A 232 19.77 -1.20 0.50
CA GLU A 232 21.07 -0.96 1.12
C GLU A 232 21.54 -2.16 1.93
N TRP A 233 20.64 -2.82 2.64
CA TRP A 233 21.00 -3.93 3.53
C TRP A 233 21.34 -5.20 2.74
N MET A 234 20.49 -5.60 1.77
CA MET A 234 20.69 -6.82 0.99
C MET A 234 21.53 -6.60 -0.27
N GLY A 235 21.63 -5.36 -0.74
CA GLY A 235 22.33 -4.98 -1.96
C GLY A 235 23.76 -5.49 -2.06
N PRO A 236 24.63 -5.32 -1.03
CA PRO A 236 26.00 -5.75 -1.06
C PRO A 236 26.19 -7.25 -1.35
N MET A 237 25.23 -8.09 -0.91
CA MET A 237 25.25 -9.53 -1.18
C MET A 237 25.11 -9.86 -2.67
N TYR A 238 24.26 -9.15 -3.37
CA TYR A 238 24.07 -9.31 -4.82
C TYR A 238 25.21 -8.68 -5.61
N GLN A 239 25.66 -7.50 -5.19
CA GLN A 239 26.73 -6.76 -5.84
C GLN A 239 28.08 -7.49 -5.73
N PHE A 240 28.31 -8.25 -4.67
CA PHE A 240 29.45 -9.16 -4.56
C PHE A 240 29.51 -10.14 -5.74
N HIS A 241 28.38 -10.55 -6.31
CA HIS A 241 28.28 -11.44 -7.48
C HIS A 241 28.19 -10.68 -8.82
N GLY A 242 28.43 -9.37 -8.83
CA GLY A 242 28.40 -8.56 -10.04
C GLY A 242 27.00 -8.25 -10.56
N LEU A 243 25.97 -8.29 -9.69
CA LEU A 243 24.62 -7.88 -10.01
C LEU A 243 24.39 -6.42 -9.63
N THR A 244 23.73 -5.67 -10.49
CA THR A 244 23.39 -4.27 -10.23
C THR A 244 22.13 -4.17 -9.40
N VAL A 245 22.16 -3.27 -8.40
CA VAL A 245 21.04 -3.02 -7.46
C VAL A 245 20.76 -1.54 -7.39
N ASP A 246 19.51 -1.13 -7.52
CA ASP A 246 19.08 0.25 -7.31
C ASP A 246 17.68 0.31 -6.68
N CYS A 247 17.29 1.51 -6.22
CA CYS A 247 16.00 1.80 -5.61
C CYS A 247 15.35 3.00 -6.29
N ILE A 248 14.17 2.78 -6.91
CA ILE A 248 13.48 3.84 -7.65
C ILE A 248 13.08 5.03 -6.77
N ASP A 249 12.77 4.79 -5.49
CA ASP A 249 12.37 5.83 -4.54
C ASP A 249 13.49 6.85 -4.20
N ARG A 250 14.70 6.63 -4.71
CA ARG A 250 15.83 7.60 -4.62
C ARG A 250 15.89 8.58 -5.77
N HIS A 251 15.17 8.29 -6.84
CA HIS A 251 15.28 9.02 -8.10
C HIS A 251 14.00 9.74 -8.43
N GLN A 252 14.11 10.93 -9.01
CA GLN A 252 12.95 11.70 -9.46
C GLN A 252 12.21 10.95 -10.59
N PRO A 253 10.86 10.98 -10.60
CA PRO A 253 10.08 10.45 -11.71
C PRO A 253 10.55 10.96 -13.08
N ASN A 254 10.45 10.12 -14.11
CA ASN A 254 10.84 10.42 -15.51
C ASN A 254 12.31 10.82 -15.72
N SER A 255 13.18 10.64 -14.72
CA SER A 255 14.60 10.95 -14.84
C SER A 255 15.40 9.82 -15.49
N ASP A 256 16.56 10.14 -16.07
CA ASP A 256 17.51 9.12 -16.58
C ASP A 256 18.03 8.21 -15.46
N ALA A 257 18.19 8.74 -14.26
CA ALA A 257 18.58 7.97 -13.08
C ALA A 257 17.50 6.91 -12.74
N ARG A 258 16.20 7.28 -12.79
CA ARG A 258 15.09 6.36 -12.56
C ARG A 258 15.02 5.28 -13.65
N ARG A 259 15.27 5.65 -14.92
CA ARG A 259 15.37 4.68 -16.03
C ARG A 259 16.52 3.69 -15.80
N LYS A 260 17.70 4.17 -15.36
CA LYS A 260 18.84 3.31 -15.01
C LYS A 260 18.48 2.36 -13.87
N ALA A 261 17.73 2.82 -12.87
CA ALA A 261 17.29 1.98 -11.76
C ALA A 261 16.41 0.81 -12.23
N TYR A 262 15.51 1.04 -13.21
CA TYR A 262 14.74 -0.06 -13.83
C TYR A 262 15.57 -0.99 -14.71
N MET A 263 16.72 -0.53 -15.21
CA MET A 263 17.65 -1.37 -15.99
C MET A 263 18.58 -2.21 -15.11
N ALA A 264 18.62 -1.96 -13.80
CA ALA A 264 19.37 -2.78 -12.86
C ALA A 264 18.86 -4.24 -12.86
N ASP A 265 19.72 -5.18 -12.49
CA ASP A 265 19.33 -6.60 -12.36
C ASP A 265 18.28 -6.76 -11.25
N ILE A 266 18.38 -5.94 -10.19
CA ILE A 266 17.46 -5.94 -9.05
C ILE A 266 17.04 -4.49 -8.77
N THR A 267 15.74 -4.24 -8.77
CA THR A 267 15.16 -2.92 -8.52
C THR A 267 14.24 -2.98 -7.30
N PHE A 268 14.53 -2.18 -6.29
CA PHE A 268 13.66 -1.99 -5.12
C PHE A 268 12.76 -0.78 -5.34
N GLY A 269 11.57 -0.82 -4.75
CA GLY A 269 10.65 0.32 -4.80
C GLY A 269 9.34 0.08 -4.06
N THR A 270 8.61 1.16 -3.83
CA THR A 270 7.27 1.09 -3.24
C THR A 270 6.23 0.66 -4.29
N ASN A 271 5.23 -0.07 -3.82
CA ASN A 271 4.10 -0.55 -4.63
C ASN A 271 3.47 0.57 -5.48
N ASN A 272 3.22 1.75 -4.87
CA ASN A 272 2.60 2.88 -5.54
C ASN A 272 3.49 3.50 -6.62
N GLU A 273 4.80 3.63 -6.36
CA GLU A 273 5.75 4.23 -7.31
C GLU A 273 5.90 3.38 -8.58
N TYR A 274 5.92 2.05 -8.46
CA TYR A 274 5.87 1.16 -9.61
C TYR A 274 4.62 1.39 -10.46
N GLY A 275 3.46 1.50 -9.82
CA GLY A 275 2.20 1.76 -10.52
C GLY A 275 2.14 3.16 -11.13
N PHE A 276 2.65 4.19 -10.44
CA PHE A 276 2.71 5.55 -10.99
C PHE A 276 3.68 5.67 -12.16
N ASP A 277 4.82 4.99 -12.13
CA ASP A 277 5.75 4.96 -13.27
C ASP A 277 5.10 4.29 -14.49
N TYR A 278 4.34 3.21 -14.28
CA TYR A 278 3.56 2.59 -15.35
C TYR A 278 2.54 3.56 -15.96
N LEU A 279 1.83 4.33 -15.13
CA LEU A 279 0.89 5.33 -15.62
C LEU A 279 1.61 6.44 -16.40
N ARG A 280 2.77 6.91 -15.91
CA ARG A 280 3.61 7.90 -16.61
C ARG A 280 4.11 7.37 -17.95
N ASP A 281 4.54 6.12 -18.01
CA ASP A 281 4.97 5.46 -19.24
C ASP A 281 3.83 5.36 -20.27
N ASN A 282 2.58 5.10 -19.83
CA ASN A 282 1.42 5.11 -20.73
C ASN A 282 1.04 6.50 -21.25
N MET A 283 1.53 7.56 -20.61
CA MET A 283 1.34 8.95 -21.06
C MET A 283 2.52 9.46 -21.89
N ALA A 284 3.58 8.67 -22.05
CA ALA A 284 4.78 9.07 -22.77
C ALA A 284 4.49 9.25 -24.27
N SER A 285 5.07 10.29 -24.87
CA SER A 285 4.92 10.60 -26.29
C SER A 285 5.91 9.85 -27.18
N SER A 286 6.98 9.29 -26.60
CA SER A 286 8.04 8.59 -27.31
C SER A 286 8.50 7.35 -26.53
N PRO A 287 8.87 6.25 -27.22
CA PRO A 287 9.48 5.09 -26.55
C PRO A 287 10.75 5.40 -25.75
N LYS A 288 11.45 6.48 -26.09
CA LYS A 288 12.64 6.94 -25.38
C LYS A 288 12.35 7.51 -23.98
N ASP A 289 11.09 7.93 -23.75
CA ASP A 289 10.65 8.50 -22.49
C ASP A 289 10.19 7.44 -21.48
N LEU A 290 10.05 6.19 -21.93
CA LEU A 290 9.68 5.07 -21.08
C LEU A 290 10.79 4.80 -20.05
N VAL A 291 10.40 4.61 -18.79
CA VAL A 291 11.33 4.28 -17.71
C VAL A 291 11.33 2.79 -17.38
N GLN A 292 10.17 2.12 -17.46
CA GLN A 292 10.04 0.71 -17.17
C GLN A 292 10.41 -0.17 -18.39
N ARG A 293 10.90 -1.36 -18.10
CA ARG A 293 11.02 -2.44 -19.06
C ARG A 293 9.93 -3.49 -18.85
N LYS A 294 9.90 -4.55 -19.64
CA LYS A 294 8.94 -5.65 -19.51
C LYS A 294 8.96 -6.21 -18.08
N HIS A 295 7.76 -6.39 -17.49
CA HIS A 295 7.58 -6.93 -16.15
C HIS A 295 7.85 -8.44 -16.14
N HIS A 296 8.99 -8.86 -15.57
CA HIS A 296 9.38 -10.26 -15.57
C HIS A 296 9.06 -10.93 -14.23
N TYR A 297 9.77 -10.57 -13.15
CA TYR A 297 9.55 -11.17 -11.83
C TYR A 297 9.40 -10.10 -10.75
N ALA A 298 8.39 -10.23 -9.90
CA ALA A 298 8.24 -9.41 -8.71
C ALA A 298 8.04 -10.26 -7.46
N ILE A 299 8.66 -9.83 -6.36
CA ILE A 299 8.36 -10.30 -5.01
C ILE A 299 7.76 -9.11 -4.24
N VAL A 300 6.58 -9.33 -3.69
CA VAL A 300 5.84 -8.33 -2.91
C VAL A 300 5.98 -8.66 -1.42
N ASP A 301 6.58 -7.73 -0.65
CA ASP A 301 6.61 -7.83 0.81
C ASP A 301 5.30 -7.30 1.40
N GLU A 302 4.86 -7.88 2.51
CA GLU A 302 3.54 -7.66 3.12
C GLU A 302 2.43 -7.75 2.05
N VAL A 303 2.41 -8.87 1.36
CA VAL A 303 1.62 -9.10 0.14
C VAL A 303 0.10 -9.00 0.35
N ASP A 304 -0.39 -9.31 1.53
CA ASP A 304 -1.79 -9.12 1.94
C ASP A 304 -2.19 -7.64 1.92
N SER A 305 -1.38 -6.76 2.52
CA SER A 305 -1.63 -5.32 2.47
C SER A 305 -1.63 -4.78 1.04
N VAL A 306 -0.65 -5.19 0.22
CA VAL A 306 -0.48 -4.65 -1.14
C VAL A 306 -1.49 -5.22 -2.14
N LEU A 307 -1.73 -6.55 -2.12
CA LEU A 307 -2.52 -7.24 -3.13
C LEU A 307 -3.98 -7.51 -2.72
N ILE A 308 -4.34 -7.33 -1.45
CA ILE A 308 -5.72 -7.46 -0.97
C ILE A 308 -6.24 -6.11 -0.48
N ASP A 309 -5.67 -5.55 0.60
CA ASP A 309 -6.22 -4.37 1.26
C ASP A 309 -6.20 -3.12 0.37
N ASP A 310 -5.04 -2.78 -0.18
CA ASP A 310 -4.84 -1.57 -1.00
C ASP A 310 -5.10 -1.82 -2.50
N ALA A 311 -5.24 -3.08 -2.90
CA ALA A 311 -5.20 -3.49 -4.31
C ALA A 311 -6.31 -2.89 -5.17
N ARG A 312 -7.47 -2.59 -4.59
CA ARG A 312 -8.64 -2.04 -5.29
C ARG A 312 -8.64 -0.52 -5.37
N THR A 313 -7.85 0.15 -4.55
CA THR A 313 -7.70 1.60 -4.58
C THR A 313 -6.94 1.99 -5.85
N PRO A 314 -7.54 2.78 -6.78
CA PRO A 314 -6.84 3.14 -7.99
C PRO A 314 -5.76 4.19 -7.74
N LEU A 315 -4.62 4.01 -8.40
CA LEU A 315 -3.64 5.06 -8.60
C LEU A 315 -4.14 5.95 -9.74
N ILE A 316 -4.12 7.25 -9.56
CA ILE A 316 -4.71 8.21 -10.49
C ILE A 316 -3.69 9.32 -10.78
N ILE A 317 -3.44 9.60 -12.05
CA ILE A 317 -2.74 10.80 -12.48
C ILE A 317 -3.78 11.75 -13.06
N SER A 318 -3.86 12.94 -12.48
CA SER A 318 -4.76 14.01 -12.90
C SER A 318 -3.98 15.27 -13.23
N GLY A 319 -4.51 16.07 -14.12
CA GLY A 319 -3.95 17.37 -14.45
C GLY A 319 -5.05 18.44 -14.61
N PRO A 320 -4.69 19.72 -14.60
CA PRO A 320 -5.64 20.81 -14.72
C PRO A 320 -6.34 20.79 -16.10
N VAL A 321 -7.62 21.05 -16.10
CA VAL A 321 -8.40 21.22 -17.35
C VAL A 321 -8.09 22.59 -17.93
N PRO A 322 -7.78 22.71 -19.23
CA PRO A 322 -7.46 24.01 -19.86
C PRO A 322 -8.62 25.03 -19.87
N LYS A 323 -9.85 24.59 -19.63
CA LYS A 323 -11.06 25.42 -19.49
C LYS A 323 -11.50 25.42 -18.03
N GLY A 324 -11.32 26.48 -17.28
CA GLY A 324 -11.85 26.52 -15.92
C GLY A 324 -11.43 27.69 -15.06
N ASP A 325 -11.30 28.90 -15.62
CA ASP A 325 -11.19 30.11 -14.81
C ASP A 325 -12.55 30.66 -14.34
N ASP A 326 -13.66 30.08 -14.77
CA ASP A 326 -14.99 30.43 -14.28
C ASP A 326 -15.23 29.75 -12.93
N GLN A 327 -14.89 30.47 -11.87
CA GLN A 327 -14.97 29.98 -10.48
C GLN A 327 -16.42 30.04 -9.96
N LEU A 328 -17.30 29.24 -10.54
CA LEU A 328 -18.70 29.14 -10.11
C LEU A 328 -18.81 28.78 -8.61
N PHE A 329 -17.85 28.08 -8.07
CA PHE A 329 -17.81 27.74 -6.64
C PHE A 329 -17.74 28.98 -5.74
N GLU A 330 -16.92 29.95 -6.08
CA GLU A 330 -16.85 31.22 -5.30
C GLU A 330 -18.12 32.05 -5.50
N GLN A 331 -18.69 32.04 -6.70
CA GLN A 331 -19.91 32.77 -7.01
C GLN A 331 -21.13 32.22 -6.25
N TYR A 332 -21.27 30.90 -6.17
CA TYR A 332 -22.46 30.27 -5.54
C TYR A 332 -22.28 30.03 -4.07
N ARG A 333 -21.06 30.08 -3.52
CA ARG A 333 -20.78 29.90 -2.09
C ARG A 333 -21.69 30.70 -1.16
N PRO A 334 -21.90 32.05 -1.33
CA PRO A 334 -22.74 32.83 -0.39
C PRO A 334 -24.19 32.36 -0.35
N ALA A 335 -24.76 31.93 -1.48
CA ALA A 335 -26.10 31.39 -1.56
C ALA A 335 -26.23 30.05 -0.83
N ILE A 336 -25.22 29.19 -0.96
CA ILE A 336 -25.19 27.89 -0.30
C ILE A 336 -24.94 28.03 1.19
N GLU A 337 -24.08 28.93 1.60
CA GLU A 337 -23.87 29.27 3.02
C GLU A 337 -25.18 29.78 3.67
N HIS A 338 -25.93 30.61 2.94
CA HIS A 338 -27.24 31.05 3.37
C HIS A 338 -28.23 29.88 3.52
N LEU A 339 -28.33 29.03 2.50
CA LEU A 339 -29.21 27.85 2.50
C LEU A 339 -28.85 26.87 3.65
N TYR A 340 -27.57 26.61 3.84
CA TYR A 340 -27.08 25.78 4.95
C TYR A 340 -27.48 26.35 6.32
N ASN A 341 -27.38 27.65 6.49
CA ASN A 341 -27.80 28.33 7.74
C ASN A 341 -29.32 28.25 7.95
N LEU A 342 -30.12 28.36 6.88
CA LEU A 342 -31.57 28.13 6.98
C LEU A 342 -31.90 26.71 7.46
N GLN A 343 -31.25 25.70 6.84
CA GLN A 343 -31.38 24.30 7.28
C GLN A 343 -30.95 24.09 8.73
N LYS A 344 -29.81 24.67 9.13
CA LYS A 344 -29.28 24.54 10.47
C LYS A 344 -30.23 25.13 11.52
N ASN A 345 -30.83 26.29 11.23
CA ASN A 345 -31.83 26.92 12.11
C ASN A 345 -33.09 26.05 12.20
N LEU A 346 -33.57 25.53 11.08
CA LEU A 346 -34.72 24.62 11.06
C LEU A 346 -34.43 23.36 11.89
N VAL A 347 -33.29 22.69 11.69
CA VAL A 347 -32.91 21.49 12.44
C VAL A 347 -32.75 21.80 13.93
N THR A 348 -32.24 22.96 14.29
CA THR A 348 -32.12 23.38 15.69
C THR A 348 -33.50 23.48 16.37
N ASN A 349 -34.48 24.07 15.69
CA ASN A 349 -35.85 24.16 16.19
C ASN A 349 -36.52 22.77 16.27
N LEU A 350 -36.36 21.95 15.23
CA LEU A 350 -36.90 20.59 15.22
C LEU A 350 -36.33 19.73 16.37
N LEU A 351 -35.06 19.88 16.70
CA LEU A 351 -34.44 19.18 17.82
C LEU A 351 -35.00 19.64 19.18
N ALA A 352 -35.24 20.95 19.36
CA ALA A 352 -35.82 21.49 20.57
C ALA A 352 -37.26 20.95 20.75
N GLU A 353 -38.06 21.00 19.69
CA GLU A 353 -39.42 20.45 19.68
C GLU A 353 -39.44 18.91 19.90
N SER A 354 -38.54 18.18 19.25
CA SER A 354 -38.41 16.74 19.46
C SER A 354 -38.10 16.41 20.90
N ARG A 355 -37.15 17.12 21.51
CA ARG A 355 -36.79 16.94 22.94
C ARG A 355 -37.96 17.18 23.88
N GLN A 356 -38.74 18.22 23.62
CA GLN A 356 -39.94 18.50 24.40
C GLN A 356 -40.98 17.41 24.27
N LEU A 357 -41.32 17.03 23.03
CA LEU A 357 -42.35 16.01 22.74
C LEU A 357 -41.99 14.64 23.31
N LEU A 358 -40.73 14.23 23.19
CA LEU A 358 -40.26 12.98 23.76
C LEU A 358 -40.26 13.01 25.30
N GLY A 359 -39.97 14.17 25.90
CA GLY A 359 -40.09 14.41 27.34
C GLY A 359 -41.54 14.35 27.85
N GLU A 360 -42.51 14.73 27.01
CA GLU A 360 -43.95 14.61 27.27
C GLU A 360 -44.52 13.22 27.00
N GLY A 361 -43.71 12.26 26.51
CA GLY A 361 -44.15 10.92 26.17
C GLY A 361 -44.80 10.80 24.78
N LYS A 362 -44.82 11.88 23.98
CA LYS A 362 -45.33 11.89 22.61
C LYS A 362 -44.31 11.32 21.64
N ASN A 363 -44.05 10.01 21.73
CA ASN A 363 -42.95 9.34 21.06
C ASN A 363 -43.07 9.36 19.54
N GLU A 364 -44.25 9.31 18.97
CA GLU A 364 -44.45 9.30 17.52
C GLU A 364 -44.12 10.67 16.91
N GLU A 365 -44.74 11.74 17.43
CA GLU A 365 -44.52 13.11 16.95
C GLU A 365 -43.04 13.56 17.17
N GLY A 366 -42.50 13.29 18.36
CA GLY A 366 -41.12 13.58 18.70
C GLY A 366 -40.12 12.80 17.86
N GLY A 367 -40.47 11.52 17.53
CA GLY A 367 -39.65 10.65 16.65
C GLY A 367 -39.60 11.17 15.21
N ILE A 368 -40.71 11.67 14.66
CA ILE A 368 -40.76 12.30 13.33
C ILE A 368 -39.80 13.49 13.24
N LYS A 369 -39.87 14.41 14.21
CA LYS A 369 -38.99 15.57 14.25
C LYS A 369 -37.53 15.21 14.42
N LEU A 370 -37.24 14.20 15.22
CA LEU A 370 -35.89 13.66 15.40
C LEU A 370 -35.35 13.06 14.10
N TYR A 371 -36.12 12.24 13.43
CA TYR A 371 -35.72 11.60 12.17
C TYR A 371 -35.57 12.62 11.05
N ARG A 372 -36.46 13.61 10.95
CA ARG A 372 -36.34 14.76 10.05
C ARG A 372 -35.04 15.54 10.30
N SER A 373 -34.69 15.81 11.56
CA SER A 373 -33.42 16.43 11.92
C SER A 373 -32.21 15.63 11.48
N HIS A 374 -32.28 14.32 11.60
CA HIS A 374 -31.23 13.40 11.16
C HIS A 374 -31.08 13.38 9.63
N LYS A 375 -32.19 13.37 8.89
CA LYS A 375 -32.16 13.47 7.41
C LYS A 375 -31.66 14.82 6.93
N GLY A 376 -31.86 15.89 7.70
CA GLY A 376 -31.40 17.23 7.35
C GLY A 376 -29.94 17.52 7.62
N LEU A 377 -29.41 17.14 8.80
CA LEU A 377 -28.02 17.36 9.21
C LEU A 377 -27.56 16.25 10.17
N PRO A 378 -27.18 15.08 9.69
CA PRO A 378 -26.82 13.94 10.53
C PRO A 378 -25.56 14.17 11.39
N LYS A 379 -24.58 14.93 10.91
CA LYS A 379 -23.35 15.27 11.64
C LYS A 379 -23.49 16.47 12.59
N TYR A 380 -24.70 17.00 12.77
CA TYR A 380 -24.92 18.17 13.66
C TYR A 380 -24.63 17.79 15.13
N LYS A 381 -23.64 18.44 15.75
CA LYS A 381 -23.17 18.12 17.11
C LYS A 381 -24.28 18.04 18.18
N PRO A 382 -25.28 18.97 18.23
CA PRO A 382 -26.39 18.86 19.16
C PRO A 382 -27.27 17.63 18.94
N LEU A 383 -27.48 17.21 17.67
CA LEU A 383 -28.20 15.99 17.31
C LEU A 383 -27.43 14.76 17.79
N ILE A 384 -26.12 14.67 17.50
CA ILE A 384 -25.27 13.56 17.94
C ILE A 384 -25.30 13.41 19.46
N LYS A 385 -25.21 14.56 20.18
CA LYS A 385 -25.30 14.56 21.62
C LYS A 385 -26.68 14.06 22.11
N PHE A 386 -27.76 14.47 21.47
CA PHE A 386 -29.10 14.01 21.79
C PHE A 386 -29.30 12.52 21.52
N LEU A 387 -28.80 12.03 20.42
CA LEU A 387 -28.82 10.59 20.07
C LEU A 387 -28.01 9.70 21.03
N SER A 388 -27.05 10.27 21.75
CA SER A 388 -26.31 9.55 22.79
C SER A 388 -27.06 9.36 24.11
N GLU A 389 -28.20 10.08 24.31
CA GLU A 389 -29.06 9.92 25.47
C GLU A 389 -29.81 8.59 25.40
N GLN A 390 -30.07 7.99 26.58
CA GLN A 390 -30.67 6.65 26.66
C GLN A 390 -32.06 6.58 25.98
N GLY A 391 -32.24 5.64 25.05
CA GLY A 391 -33.49 5.38 24.36
C GLY A 391 -33.78 6.26 23.14
N ILE A 392 -33.09 7.39 22.97
CA ILE A 392 -33.34 8.34 21.86
C ILE A 392 -32.97 7.74 20.51
N LYS A 393 -31.81 7.08 20.42
CA LYS A 393 -31.39 6.40 19.20
C LYS A 393 -32.35 5.28 18.80
N ALA A 394 -32.87 4.51 19.77
CA ALA A 394 -33.84 3.46 19.50
C ALA A 394 -35.18 4.03 18.98
N GLN A 395 -35.61 5.18 19.51
CA GLN A 395 -36.79 5.88 19.04
C GLN A 395 -36.61 6.40 17.61
N MET A 396 -35.46 6.94 17.28
CA MET A 396 -35.14 7.35 15.90
C MET A 396 -35.19 6.16 14.94
N GLN A 397 -34.54 5.04 15.27
CA GLN A 397 -34.56 3.82 14.45
C GLN A 397 -35.96 3.24 14.27
N LYS A 398 -36.80 3.29 15.30
CA LYS A 398 -38.21 2.88 15.21
C LYS A 398 -38.96 3.74 14.20
N THR A 399 -38.77 5.05 14.23
CA THR A 399 -39.37 6.00 13.27
C THR A 399 -38.85 5.74 11.86
N GLU A 400 -37.53 5.60 11.70
CA GLU A 400 -36.90 5.26 10.42
C GLU A 400 -37.51 4.01 9.79
N ASN A 401 -37.64 2.93 10.56
CA ASN A 401 -38.22 1.67 10.07
C ASN A 401 -39.66 1.83 9.59
N ILE A 402 -40.47 2.72 10.22
CA ILE A 402 -41.82 3.00 9.77
C ILE A 402 -41.85 3.71 8.43
N TYR A 403 -40.98 4.69 8.21
CA TYR A 403 -40.95 5.50 6.99
C TYR A 403 -40.18 4.84 5.83
N MET A 404 -39.34 3.86 6.12
CA MET A 404 -38.67 3.03 5.11
C MET A 404 -39.53 1.88 4.57
N GLN A 405 -40.68 1.61 5.15
CA GLN A 405 -41.63 0.61 4.64
C GLN A 405 -42.21 1.04 3.29
N ASP A 406 -42.75 0.08 2.55
CA ASP A 406 -43.41 0.31 1.25
C ASP A 406 -42.55 1.08 0.23
N ASN A 407 -41.27 0.73 0.12
CA ASN A 407 -40.32 1.40 -0.78
C ASN A 407 -40.23 2.92 -0.58
N ASN A 408 -40.15 3.37 0.67
CA ASN A 408 -40.02 4.78 1.06
C ASN A 408 -41.19 5.69 0.62
N ARG A 409 -42.36 5.15 0.33
CA ARG A 409 -43.51 5.91 -0.18
C ARG A 409 -43.92 7.07 0.71
N ARG A 410 -43.67 6.95 2.02
CA ARG A 410 -43.99 7.99 3.01
C ARG A 410 -42.82 8.90 3.34
N MET A 411 -41.67 8.72 2.72
CA MET A 411 -40.49 9.53 3.00
C MET A 411 -40.70 11.03 2.73
N PRO A 412 -41.48 11.47 1.74
CA PRO A 412 -41.82 12.88 1.53
C PRO A 412 -42.38 13.60 2.78
N GLU A 413 -43.18 12.88 3.61
CA GLU A 413 -43.68 13.43 4.88
C GLU A 413 -42.57 13.86 5.84
N ILE A 414 -41.37 13.29 5.72
CA ILE A 414 -40.17 13.63 6.51
C ILE A 414 -39.35 14.70 5.81
N THR A 415 -39.20 14.61 4.49
CA THR A 415 -38.18 15.36 3.73
C THR A 415 -38.66 16.69 3.17
N ASP A 416 -39.95 16.85 2.84
CA ASP A 416 -40.47 18.02 2.11
C ASP A 416 -40.32 19.34 2.90
N ASP A 417 -40.31 19.29 4.23
CA ASP A 417 -40.10 20.46 5.06
C ASP A 417 -38.62 20.90 5.15
N LEU A 418 -37.68 20.06 4.73
CA LEU A 418 -36.25 20.39 4.70
C LEU A 418 -35.91 21.20 3.46
N TYR A 419 -34.78 21.90 3.47
CA TYR A 419 -34.25 22.59 2.29
C TYR A 419 -33.40 21.62 1.42
N PHE A 420 -32.74 20.68 2.06
CA PHE A 420 -32.02 19.58 1.42
C PHE A 420 -31.98 18.36 2.33
N VAL A 421 -31.75 17.20 1.71
CA VAL A 421 -31.71 15.90 2.40
C VAL A 421 -30.34 15.27 2.21
N ILE A 422 -29.79 14.66 3.25
CA ILE A 422 -28.51 13.97 3.22
C ILE A 422 -28.74 12.47 3.31
N ASP A 423 -28.11 11.73 2.40
CA ASP A 423 -27.98 10.28 2.49
C ASP A 423 -26.51 9.93 2.71
N GLU A 424 -26.15 9.60 3.97
CA GLU A 424 -24.78 9.24 4.35
C GLU A 424 -24.31 7.93 3.68
N LYS A 425 -25.24 6.97 3.44
CA LYS A 425 -24.90 5.68 2.82
C LYS A 425 -24.53 5.83 1.35
N MET A 426 -25.27 6.69 0.65
CA MET A 426 -25.01 6.99 -0.77
C MET A 426 -24.04 8.14 -0.97
N ASN A 427 -23.55 8.74 0.13
CA ASN A 427 -22.70 9.92 0.11
C ASN A 427 -23.24 11.03 -0.81
N SER A 428 -24.56 11.29 -0.73
CA SER A 428 -25.27 12.24 -1.58
C SER A 428 -26.04 13.29 -0.77
N VAL A 429 -26.22 14.45 -1.40
CA VAL A 429 -27.08 15.54 -0.91
C VAL A 429 -28.03 15.92 -2.04
N GLU A 430 -29.31 16.00 -1.74
CA GLU A 430 -30.36 16.34 -2.69
C GLU A 430 -31.14 17.56 -2.22
N LEU A 431 -31.40 18.51 -3.14
CA LEU A 431 -32.27 19.66 -2.86
C LEU A 431 -33.73 19.21 -2.88
N THR A 432 -34.51 19.72 -1.94
CA THR A 432 -35.97 19.60 -1.98
C THR A 432 -36.59 20.75 -2.79
N ASP A 433 -37.89 20.68 -3.07
CA ASP A 433 -38.60 21.80 -3.71
C ASP A 433 -38.44 23.11 -2.93
N LYS A 434 -38.49 23.04 -1.61
CA LYS A 434 -38.26 24.17 -0.73
C LYS A 434 -36.84 24.75 -0.83
N GLY A 435 -35.84 23.88 -1.03
CA GLY A 435 -34.46 24.29 -1.30
C GLY A 435 -34.31 24.98 -2.65
N HIS A 436 -34.95 24.44 -3.68
CA HIS A 436 -34.99 25.03 -5.01
C HIS A 436 -35.65 26.43 -4.99
N GLU A 437 -36.79 26.57 -4.32
CA GLU A 437 -37.44 27.87 -4.15
C GLU A 437 -36.57 28.88 -3.40
N ALA A 438 -35.91 28.47 -2.32
CA ALA A 438 -35.06 29.34 -1.55
C ALA A 438 -33.88 29.88 -2.36
N LEU A 439 -33.24 29.04 -3.17
CA LEU A 439 -32.16 29.45 -4.06
C LEU A 439 -32.63 30.27 -5.24
N SER A 440 -33.78 29.93 -5.82
CA SER A 440 -34.40 30.74 -6.90
C SER A 440 -34.74 32.16 -6.42
N LYS A 441 -35.26 32.29 -5.21
CA LYS A 441 -35.48 33.61 -4.53
C LYS A 441 -34.18 34.36 -4.29
N TYR A 442 -33.11 33.64 -3.85
CA TYR A 442 -31.83 34.28 -3.60
C TYR A 442 -31.20 34.88 -4.87
N PHE A 443 -31.30 34.17 -5.98
CA PHE A 443 -30.77 34.62 -7.27
C PHE A 443 -31.73 35.49 -8.07
N ASN A 444 -32.99 35.63 -7.64
CA ASN A 444 -34.06 36.33 -8.33
C ASN A 444 -34.25 35.81 -9.76
N GLU A 445 -34.10 34.50 -9.99
CA GLU A 445 -34.20 33.80 -11.26
C GLU A 445 -35.14 32.59 -11.08
N GLU A 446 -36.37 32.70 -11.68
CA GLU A 446 -37.30 31.57 -11.69
C GLU A 446 -36.77 30.46 -12.59
N GLY A 447 -36.81 29.20 -12.12
CA GLY A 447 -36.32 28.06 -12.88
C GLY A 447 -34.80 27.92 -12.97
N PHE A 448 -34.06 28.58 -12.05
CA PHE A 448 -32.59 28.53 -11.98
C PHE A 448 -32.01 27.09 -12.03
N PHE A 449 -32.71 26.12 -11.45
CA PHE A 449 -32.32 24.70 -11.41
C PHE A 449 -33.12 23.80 -12.35
N VAL A 450 -34.03 24.39 -13.17
CA VAL A 450 -34.82 23.59 -14.12
C VAL A 450 -33.99 23.31 -15.36
N LEU A 451 -33.58 22.04 -15.49
CA LEU A 451 -32.90 21.57 -16.68
C LEU A 451 -33.90 21.47 -17.85
N PRO A 452 -33.59 22.05 -19.03
CA PRO A 452 -34.47 21.89 -20.20
C PRO A 452 -34.48 20.41 -20.61
N ASP A 453 -35.67 19.93 -21.00
CA ASP A 453 -35.78 18.63 -21.65
C ASP A 453 -35.24 18.74 -23.09
N ILE A 454 -33.96 18.32 -23.23
CA ILE A 454 -33.26 18.37 -24.53
C ILE A 454 -34.02 17.57 -25.58
N GLY A 455 -34.55 16.40 -25.22
CA GLY A 455 -35.27 15.53 -26.17
C GLY A 455 -36.53 16.18 -26.73
N ALA A 456 -37.35 16.74 -25.85
CA ALA A 456 -38.57 17.46 -26.24
C ALA A 456 -38.23 18.69 -27.06
N ARG A 457 -37.25 19.51 -26.65
CA ARG A 457 -36.84 20.73 -27.35
C ARG A 457 -36.22 20.44 -28.72
N ILE A 458 -35.40 19.44 -28.87
CA ILE A 458 -34.84 19.01 -30.16
C ILE A 458 -35.96 18.50 -31.05
N ALA A 459 -36.91 17.71 -30.54
CA ALA A 459 -38.05 17.23 -31.30
C ALA A 459 -38.99 18.37 -31.76
N GLU A 460 -39.12 19.46 -31.00
CA GLU A 460 -39.81 20.68 -31.42
C GLU A 460 -39.07 21.39 -32.56
N ILE A 461 -37.76 21.59 -32.43
CA ILE A 461 -36.91 22.23 -33.44
C ILE A 461 -36.95 21.46 -34.79
N GLU A 462 -36.94 20.12 -34.74
CA GLU A 462 -36.99 19.29 -35.94
C GLU A 462 -38.33 19.45 -36.71
N LYS A 463 -39.43 19.82 -36.03
CA LYS A 463 -40.73 20.09 -36.62
C LYS A 463 -40.88 21.50 -37.19
N GLU A 464 -39.97 22.43 -36.85
CA GLU A 464 -40.03 23.80 -37.41
C GLU A 464 -39.64 23.82 -38.88
N GLU A 465 -40.35 24.62 -39.67
CA GLU A 465 -40.07 24.85 -41.09
C GLU A 465 -39.00 25.94 -41.29
N ILE A 466 -37.75 25.61 -40.89
CA ILE A 466 -36.57 26.48 -40.98
C ILE A 466 -35.44 25.75 -41.71
N THR A 467 -34.38 26.48 -42.09
CA THR A 467 -33.25 25.90 -42.80
C THR A 467 -32.46 24.90 -41.92
N PRO A 468 -31.74 23.94 -42.51
CA PRO A 468 -30.91 23.00 -41.76
C PRO A 468 -29.87 23.69 -40.91
N GLU A 469 -29.30 24.81 -41.35
CA GLU A 469 -28.35 25.63 -40.63
C GLU A 469 -28.99 26.29 -39.39
N GLU A 470 -30.21 26.82 -39.51
CA GLU A 470 -30.94 27.38 -38.37
C GLU A 470 -31.35 26.31 -37.35
N LYS A 471 -31.73 25.11 -37.82
CA LYS A 471 -31.98 23.97 -36.92
C LYS A 471 -30.73 23.60 -36.11
N ALA A 472 -29.56 23.55 -36.77
CA ALA A 472 -28.31 23.26 -36.10
C ALA A 472 -27.98 24.33 -35.05
N GLN A 473 -28.12 25.63 -35.39
CA GLN A 473 -27.86 26.72 -34.44
C GLN A 473 -28.80 26.68 -33.23
N LYS A 474 -30.11 26.43 -33.43
CA LYS A 474 -31.07 26.31 -32.33
C LYS A 474 -30.78 25.10 -31.44
N ARG A 475 -30.39 23.98 -32.05
CA ARG A 475 -30.01 22.77 -31.33
C ARG A 475 -28.77 23.00 -30.48
N ASP A 476 -27.74 23.63 -31.05
CA ASP A 476 -26.50 23.99 -30.32
C ASP A 476 -26.78 24.97 -29.16
N ALA A 477 -27.72 25.91 -29.36
CA ALA A 477 -28.14 26.83 -28.30
C ALA A 477 -28.83 26.08 -27.12
N VAL A 478 -29.69 25.09 -27.40
CA VAL A 478 -30.34 24.26 -26.37
C VAL A 478 -29.34 23.41 -25.64
N ILE A 479 -28.39 22.81 -26.35
CA ILE A 479 -27.32 21.99 -25.73
C ILE A 479 -26.43 22.86 -24.84
N ASN A 480 -26.07 24.06 -25.30
CA ASN A 480 -25.29 25.01 -24.50
C ASN A 480 -26.03 25.47 -23.23
N ASP A 481 -27.31 25.83 -23.33
CA ASP A 481 -28.13 26.21 -22.18
C ASP A 481 -28.20 25.07 -21.14
N TYR A 482 -28.41 23.85 -21.63
CA TYR A 482 -28.38 22.67 -20.76
C TYR A 482 -27.04 22.48 -20.09
N ALA A 483 -25.92 22.58 -20.81
CA ALA A 483 -24.58 22.41 -20.26
C ALA A 483 -24.29 23.43 -19.14
N VAL A 484 -24.62 24.70 -19.37
CA VAL A 484 -24.46 25.77 -18.35
C VAL A 484 -25.30 25.50 -17.11
N LYS A 485 -26.59 25.11 -17.30
CA LYS A 485 -27.47 24.81 -16.16
C LYS A 485 -27.05 23.55 -15.40
N ALA A 486 -26.61 22.51 -16.11
CA ALA A 486 -26.11 21.28 -15.49
C ALA A 486 -24.85 21.54 -14.65
N GLU A 487 -23.94 22.39 -15.14
CA GLU A 487 -22.74 22.79 -14.39
C GLU A 487 -23.09 23.59 -13.12
N ARG A 488 -24.10 24.49 -13.19
CA ARG A 488 -24.62 25.22 -12.02
C ARG A 488 -25.17 24.26 -10.96
N VAL A 489 -26.04 23.33 -11.37
CA VAL A 489 -26.63 22.32 -10.49
C VAL A 489 -25.53 21.47 -9.84
N HIS A 490 -24.58 21.03 -10.62
CA HIS A 490 -23.44 20.25 -10.12
C HIS A 490 -22.63 21.03 -9.09
N THR A 491 -22.27 22.28 -9.38
CA THR A 491 -21.53 23.15 -8.47
C THR A 491 -22.26 23.37 -7.14
N VAL A 492 -23.57 23.60 -7.20
CA VAL A 492 -24.40 23.77 -6.00
C VAL A 492 -24.45 22.51 -5.15
N ILE A 493 -24.61 21.33 -5.79
CA ILE A 493 -24.61 20.03 -5.08
C ILE A 493 -23.27 19.79 -4.40
N GLN A 494 -22.14 20.04 -5.07
CA GLN A 494 -20.81 19.86 -4.50
C GLN A 494 -20.55 20.83 -3.34
N LEU A 495 -20.98 22.08 -3.45
CA LEU A 495 -20.91 23.04 -2.34
C LEU A 495 -21.76 22.59 -1.15
N LEU A 496 -23.01 22.18 -1.37
CA LEU A 496 -23.86 21.64 -0.31
C LEU A 496 -23.20 20.45 0.37
N LYS A 497 -22.63 19.54 -0.42
CA LYS A 497 -21.89 18.38 0.09
C LYS A 497 -20.71 18.82 0.95
N ALA A 498 -19.93 19.80 0.51
CA ALA A 498 -18.80 20.35 1.26
C ALA A 498 -19.24 20.95 2.60
N TYR A 499 -20.36 21.69 2.63
CA TYR A 499 -20.87 22.30 3.87
C TYR A 499 -21.52 21.30 4.83
N ALA A 500 -22.23 20.30 4.30
CA ALA A 500 -23.09 19.42 5.08
C ALA A 500 -22.41 18.14 5.55
N MET A 501 -21.39 17.66 4.82
CA MET A 501 -20.81 16.34 5.04
C MET A 501 -19.30 16.35 5.37
N PHE A 502 -18.59 17.46 5.12
CA PHE A 502 -17.15 17.55 5.34
C PHE A 502 -16.82 18.59 6.41
N GLU A 503 -16.20 18.18 7.51
CA GLU A 503 -15.77 19.05 8.62
C GLU A 503 -14.26 19.29 8.55
N LYS A 504 -13.86 20.54 8.81
CA LYS A 504 -12.46 20.89 9.00
C LYS A 504 -11.89 20.20 10.22
N ASP A 505 -10.64 19.79 10.15
CA ASP A 505 -9.88 19.05 11.16
C ASP A 505 -10.41 17.63 11.44
N VAL A 506 -11.29 17.11 10.56
CA VAL A 506 -11.77 15.72 10.53
C VAL A 506 -11.45 15.09 9.19
N GLU A 507 -12.17 15.47 8.12
CA GLU A 507 -11.96 14.93 6.78
C GLU A 507 -10.87 15.68 6.01
N TYR A 508 -10.56 16.93 6.37
CA TYR A 508 -9.52 17.74 5.75
C TYR A 508 -8.95 18.79 6.71
N VAL A 509 -7.75 19.27 6.41
CA VAL A 509 -7.11 20.42 7.10
C VAL A 509 -6.78 21.52 6.10
N VAL A 510 -6.63 22.73 6.60
CA VAL A 510 -6.15 23.89 5.80
C VAL A 510 -4.74 24.24 6.28
N MET A 511 -3.77 24.02 5.40
CA MET A 511 -2.34 24.32 5.64
C MET A 511 -1.77 25.04 4.42
N ASP A 512 -0.96 26.05 4.64
CA ASP A 512 -0.30 26.83 3.57
C ASP A 512 -1.30 27.39 2.53
N ASN A 513 -2.47 27.82 3.00
CA ASN A 513 -3.58 28.30 2.18
C ASN A 513 -4.09 27.26 1.15
N LYS A 514 -3.96 25.97 1.46
CA LYS A 514 -4.44 24.83 0.66
C LYS A 514 -5.26 23.88 1.53
N VAL A 515 -6.25 23.26 0.91
CA VAL A 515 -6.99 22.14 1.51
C VAL A 515 -6.16 20.87 1.31
N LYS A 516 -5.95 20.11 2.39
CA LYS A 516 -5.29 18.81 2.36
C LYS A 516 -6.21 17.77 2.98
N ILE A 517 -6.34 16.63 2.32
CA ILE A 517 -7.17 15.51 2.79
C ILE A 517 -6.53 14.85 4.01
N VAL A 518 -7.34 14.50 4.99
CA VAL A 518 -6.94 13.67 6.13
C VAL A 518 -7.53 12.28 5.94
N ASP A 519 -6.70 11.27 6.07
CA ASP A 519 -7.14 9.88 6.06
C ASP A 519 -7.92 9.59 7.36
N GLU A 520 -9.18 9.19 7.23
CA GLU A 520 -10.08 8.94 8.36
C GLU A 520 -9.61 7.80 9.27
N GLN A 521 -8.86 6.84 8.73
CA GLN A 521 -8.39 5.67 9.49
C GLN A 521 -7.09 5.95 10.23
N THR A 522 -6.15 6.64 9.58
CA THR A 522 -4.80 6.85 10.12
C THR A 522 -4.59 8.25 10.70
N GLY A 523 -5.46 9.21 10.38
CA GLY A 523 -5.29 10.62 10.74
C GLY A 523 -4.13 11.32 10.01
N ARG A 524 -3.55 10.68 8.97
CA ARG A 524 -2.44 11.23 8.19
C ARG A 524 -2.93 12.18 7.11
N ILE A 525 -2.15 13.22 6.87
CA ILE A 525 -2.38 14.13 5.75
C ILE A 525 -1.93 13.42 4.47
N LEU A 526 -2.82 13.37 3.49
CA LEU A 526 -2.57 12.79 2.17
C LEU A 526 -2.12 13.91 1.22
N ASP A 527 -0.82 14.18 1.19
CA ASP A 527 -0.27 15.21 0.31
C ASP A 527 -0.49 14.87 -1.18
N GLY A 528 -0.86 15.89 -1.95
CA GLY A 528 -1.05 15.77 -3.40
C GLY A 528 -2.35 15.08 -3.83
N ARG A 529 -3.16 14.54 -2.92
CA ARG A 529 -4.48 13.98 -3.23
C ARG A 529 -5.57 15.05 -3.19
N ARG A 530 -6.54 14.94 -4.09
CA ARG A 530 -7.70 15.84 -4.16
C ARG A 530 -8.99 15.02 -4.25
N TYR A 531 -10.08 15.54 -3.68
CA TYR A 531 -11.40 14.97 -3.91
C TYR A 531 -11.81 15.15 -5.37
N SER A 532 -12.50 14.16 -5.94
CA SER A 532 -12.99 14.19 -7.31
C SER A 532 -14.24 15.06 -7.51
N ASP A 533 -14.64 15.20 -8.75
CA ASP A 533 -15.93 15.78 -9.17
C ASP A 533 -16.23 17.20 -8.68
N GLY A 534 -15.20 18.04 -8.49
CA GLY A 534 -15.37 19.41 -8.04
C GLY A 534 -15.56 19.56 -6.53
N LEU A 535 -15.62 18.46 -5.75
CA LEU A 535 -15.77 18.52 -4.30
C LEU A 535 -14.58 19.23 -3.62
N HIS A 536 -13.35 19.01 -4.12
CA HIS A 536 -12.17 19.68 -3.56
C HIS A 536 -12.26 21.19 -3.73
N GLN A 537 -12.64 21.64 -4.93
CA GLN A 537 -12.89 23.06 -5.22
C GLN A 537 -14.02 23.65 -4.37
N ALA A 538 -15.07 22.87 -4.15
CA ALA A 538 -16.17 23.28 -3.25
C ALA A 538 -15.68 23.47 -1.80
N ILE A 539 -14.78 22.60 -1.31
CA ILE A 539 -14.17 22.75 0.03
C ILE A 539 -13.21 23.93 0.05
N GLU A 540 -12.40 24.12 -1.00
CA GLU A 540 -11.54 25.30 -1.14
C GLU A 540 -12.34 26.60 -1.09
N ALA A 541 -13.46 26.67 -1.84
CA ALA A 541 -14.37 27.79 -1.80
C ALA A 541 -15.02 28.00 -0.41
N LYS A 542 -15.47 26.94 0.24
CA LYS A 542 -16.00 26.94 1.62
C LYS A 542 -15.01 27.56 2.59
N GLU A 543 -13.76 27.14 2.55
CA GLU A 543 -12.69 27.61 3.45
C GLU A 543 -12.08 28.95 3.01
N ARG A 544 -12.54 29.52 1.91
CA ARG A 544 -12.08 30.81 1.35
C ARG A 544 -10.59 30.81 1.06
N VAL A 545 -10.03 29.66 0.67
CA VAL A 545 -8.69 29.55 0.10
C VAL A 545 -8.77 29.64 -1.42
N LYS A 546 -7.63 29.79 -2.09
CA LYS A 546 -7.60 29.84 -3.55
C LYS A 546 -8.19 28.57 -4.14
N VAL A 547 -9.26 28.70 -4.95
CA VAL A 547 -9.83 27.58 -5.69
C VAL A 547 -8.88 27.25 -6.86
N GLU A 548 -8.35 26.05 -6.88
CA GLU A 548 -7.52 25.57 -7.96
C GLU A 548 -8.38 25.03 -9.10
N ALA A 549 -7.86 25.06 -10.35
CA ALA A 549 -8.56 24.56 -11.52
C ALA A 549 -9.08 23.13 -11.34
N ALA A 550 -10.20 22.81 -12.00
CA ALA A 550 -10.70 21.44 -12.05
C ALA A 550 -9.63 20.51 -12.62
N THR A 551 -9.51 19.31 -12.07
CA THR A 551 -8.55 18.31 -12.55
C THR A 551 -9.26 17.25 -13.37
N GLN A 552 -8.66 16.91 -14.51
CA GLN A 552 -9.08 15.79 -15.33
C GLN A 552 -8.17 14.58 -15.07
N THR A 553 -8.76 13.41 -14.92
CA THR A 553 -8.01 12.16 -14.84
C THR A 553 -7.41 11.82 -16.20
N PHE A 554 -6.10 11.71 -16.29
CA PHE A 554 -5.38 11.34 -17.49
C PHE A 554 -5.15 9.83 -17.57
N ALA A 555 -4.79 9.21 -16.46
CA ALA A 555 -4.49 7.79 -16.38
C ALA A 555 -4.86 7.23 -15.02
N THR A 556 -5.32 5.99 -15.00
CA THR A 556 -5.64 5.27 -13.76
C THR A 556 -5.32 3.79 -13.89
N ILE A 557 -4.84 3.19 -12.81
CA ILE A 557 -4.66 1.74 -12.68
C ILE A 557 -4.82 1.33 -11.22
N THR A 558 -5.37 0.15 -10.96
CA THR A 558 -5.32 -0.46 -9.64
C THR A 558 -4.02 -1.26 -9.47
N LEU A 559 -3.50 -1.36 -8.25
CA LEU A 559 -2.36 -2.23 -7.96
C LEU A 559 -2.66 -3.68 -8.37
N GLN A 560 -3.90 -4.13 -8.18
CA GLN A 560 -4.37 -5.43 -8.66
C GLN A 560 -4.09 -5.66 -10.15
N ASN A 561 -4.43 -4.71 -11.01
CA ASN A 561 -4.21 -4.83 -12.43
C ASN A 561 -2.74 -4.69 -12.80
N TYR A 562 -2.00 -3.84 -12.11
CA TYR A 562 -0.57 -3.65 -12.34
C TYR A 562 0.22 -4.94 -12.07
N PHE A 563 0.06 -5.56 -10.89
CA PHE A 563 0.82 -6.76 -10.53
C PHE A 563 0.44 -8.01 -11.35
N ARG A 564 -0.74 -8.05 -11.94
CA ARG A 564 -1.13 -9.11 -12.89
C ARG A 564 -0.38 -9.07 -14.23
N MET A 565 0.36 -8.01 -14.52
CA MET A 565 1.16 -7.89 -15.75
C MET A 565 2.52 -8.60 -15.66
N TYR A 566 2.96 -8.98 -14.46
CA TYR A 566 4.22 -9.69 -14.30
C TYR A 566 4.12 -11.11 -14.86
N HIS A 567 5.19 -11.54 -15.53
CA HIS A 567 5.32 -12.93 -16.00
C HIS A 567 5.29 -13.89 -14.81
N LYS A 568 6.01 -13.56 -13.73
CA LYS A 568 6.02 -14.30 -12.48
C LYS A 568 5.86 -13.35 -11.28
N LEU A 569 4.92 -13.69 -10.39
CA LEU A 569 4.63 -12.95 -9.19
C LEU A 569 4.79 -13.85 -7.97
N ALA A 570 5.39 -13.35 -6.92
CA ALA A 570 5.48 -14.01 -5.62
C ALA A 570 5.24 -13.00 -4.51
N GLY A 571 4.96 -13.46 -3.31
CA GLY A 571 4.77 -12.58 -2.17
C GLY A 571 5.14 -13.24 -0.85
N MET A 572 5.35 -12.41 0.15
CA MET A 572 5.64 -12.86 1.51
C MET A 572 4.90 -11.98 2.52
N THR A 573 4.39 -12.59 3.58
CA THR A 573 3.76 -11.94 4.71
C THR A 573 3.69 -12.88 5.90
N GLY A 574 3.26 -12.39 7.06
CA GLY A 574 2.94 -13.21 8.23
C GLY A 574 1.50 -13.71 8.30
N THR A 575 0.63 -13.28 7.39
CA THR A 575 -0.85 -13.38 7.51
C THR A 575 -1.57 -13.57 6.16
N ALA A 576 -1.24 -14.60 5.38
CA ALA A 576 -1.85 -14.83 4.05
C ALA A 576 -2.87 -15.98 4.00
N GLU A 577 -2.82 -16.92 4.95
CA GLU A 577 -3.65 -18.14 4.90
C GLU A 577 -5.15 -17.81 4.93
N THR A 578 -5.55 -16.79 5.65
CA THR A 578 -6.94 -16.33 5.75
C THR A 578 -7.49 -15.84 4.42
N GLU A 579 -6.67 -15.21 3.59
CA GLU A 579 -7.01 -14.66 2.28
C GLU A 579 -6.61 -15.58 1.11
N ALA A 580 -6.18 -16.82 1.37
CA ALA A 580 -5.66 -17.75 0.35
C ALA A 580 -6.64 -17.95 -0.83
N SER A 581 -7.95 -17.95 -0.58
CA SER A 581 -8.97 -18.09 -1.62
C SER A 581 -9.02 -16.84 -2.54
N GLU A 582 -8.81 -15.65 -1.99
CA GLU A 582 -8.79 -14.40 -2.74
C GLU A 582 -7.52 -14.28 -3.58
N PHE A 583 -6.35 -14.58 -3.02
CA PHE A 583 -5.09 -14.67 -3.76
C PHE A 583 -5.19 -15.62 -4.95
N TRP A 584 -5.79 -16.77 -4.76
CA TRP A 584 -5.98 -17.73 -5.85
C TRP A 584 -6.97 -17.24 -6.91
N SER A 585 -8.11 -16.67 -6.49
CA SER A 585 -9.15 -16.24 -7.42
C SER A 585 -8.67 -15.11 -8.34
N ILE A 586 -7.93 -14.14 -7.80
CA ILE A 586 -7.51 -12.92 -8.49
C ILE A 586 -6.17 -13.11 -9.21
N TYR A 587 -5.15 -13.60 -8.52
CA TYR A 587 -3.77 -13.63 -9.00
C TYR A 587 -3.29 -15.03 -9.38
N LYS A 588 -4.03 -16.10 -9.07
CA LYS A 588 -3.60 -17.51 -9.19
C LYS A 588 -2.39 -17.82 -8.32
N LEU A 589 -2.19 -17.08 -7.25
CA LEU A 589 -1.14 -17.31 -6.28
C LEU A 589 -1.61 -18.31 -5.20
N ASP A 590 -0.83 -19.36 -5.01
CA ASP A 590 -1.03 -20.34 -3.93
C ASP A 590 -0.28 -19.88 -2.68
N VAL A 591 -0.88 -20.07 -1.51
CA VAL A 591 -0.28 -19.68 -0.21
C VAL A 591 0.31 -20.92 0.44
N VAL A 592 1.59 -20.86 0.76
CA VAL A 592 2.33 -21.92 1.47
C VAL A 592 2.77 -21.42 2.82
N VAL A 593 2.29 -22.05 3.89
CA VAL A 593 2.68 -21.72 5.26
C VAL A 593 4.02 -22.39 5.58
N ILE A 594 5.02 -21.57 5.87
CA ILE A 594 6.38 -22.02 6.18
C ILE A 594 6.49 -22.34 7.69
N PRO A 595 6.97 -23.51 8.09
CA PRO A 595 7.16 -23.79 9.50
C PRO A 595 8.24 -22.88 10.12
N THR A 596 8.06 -22.50 11.37
CA THR A 596 9.04 -21.69 12.09
C THR A 596 10.32 -22.48 12.38
N ASN A 597 11.49 -21.79 12.36
CA ASN A 597 12.78 -22.42 12.62
C ASN A 597 12.86 -23.02 14.05
N ARG A 598 12.22 -22.37 15.02
CA ARG A 598 12.12 -22.85 16.41
C ARG A 598 10.65 -22.94 16.79
N LYS A 599 10.36 -23.78 17.81
CA LYS A 599 8.99 -23.89 18.33
C LYS A 599 8.50 -22.51 18.81
N VAL A 600 7.32 -22.13 18.38
CA VAL A 600 6.65 -20.90 18.84
C VAL A 600 6.36 -21.02 20.33
N ILE A 601 6.87 -20.06 21.10
CA ILE A 601 6.63 -19.94 22.55
C ILE A 601 5.70 -18.76 22.87
N ARG A 602 5.28 -17.99 21.86
CA ARG A 602 4.35 -16.86 22.00
C ARG A 602 2.99 -17.39 22.47
N ASP A 603 2.45 -16.75 23.49
CA ASP A 603 1.11 -17.02 24.02
C ASP A 603 0.11 -16.03 23.39
N ASP A 604 -0.59 -16.48 22.35
CA ASP A 604 -1.61 -15.69 21.67
C ASP A 604 -2.93 -15.85 22.44
N ARG A 605 -3.29 -14.79 23.15
CA ARG A 605 -4.51 -14.77 23.96
C ARG A 605 -5.72 -14.37 23.14
N GLN A 606 -6.89 -14.81 23.60
CA GLN A 606 -8.17 -14.45 22.99
C GLN A 606 -8.48 -12.96 23.19
N ASP A 607 -9.18 -12.37 22.22
CA ASP A 607 -9.65 -11.01 22.29
C ASP A 607 -10.59 -10.78 23.46
N LEU A 608 -10.41 -9.65 24.18
CA LEU A 608 -11.29 -9.24 25.25
C LEU A 608 -12.23 -8.15 24.73
N VAL A 609 -13.52 -8.43 24.73
CA VAL A 609 -14.57 -7.51 24.26
C VAL A 609 -15.20 -6.76 25.43
N TYR A 610 -15.27 -5.45 25.34
CA TYR A 610 -15.81 -4.56 26.37
C TYR A 610 -17.07 -3.86 25.88
N LYS A 611 -17.99 -3.56 26.80
CA LYS A 611 -19.24 -2.83 26.49
C LYS A 611 -18.98 -1.36 26.13
N THR A 612 -17.97 -0.75 26.75
CA THR A 612 -17.66 0.68 26.57
C THR A 612 -16.19 0.89 26.28
N LYS A 613 -15.87 1.96 25.52
CA LYS A 613 -14.48 2.39 25.28
C LYS A 613 -13.74 2.68 26.58
N ARG A 614 -14.44 3.23 27.59
CA ARG A 614 -13.84 3.54 28.89
C ARG A 614 -13.38 2.30 29.63
N GLU A 615 -14.20 1.23 29.66
CA GLU A 615 -13.82 -0.05 30.25
C GLU A 615 -12.63 -0.66 29.52
N LYS A 616 -12.63 -0.64 28.16
CA LYS A 616 -11.52 -1.09 27.35
C LYS A 616 -10.22 -0.37 27.71
N TYR A 617 -10.23 0.98 27.75
CA TYR A 617 -9.04 1.75 28.03
C TYR A 617 -8.51 1.53 29.45
N ASN A 618 -9.41 1.42 30.44
CA ASN A 618 -8.99 1.09 31.79
C ASN A 618 -8.31 -0.28 31.86
N ALA A 619 -8.88 -1.30 31.21
CA ALA A 619 -8.28 -2.64 31.18
C ALA A 619 -6.92 -2.65 30.46
N VAL A 620 -6.76 -1.90 29.34
CA VAL A 620 -5.48 -1.74 28.66
C VAL A 620 -4.43 -1.13 29.60
N ILE A 621 -4.78 -0.06 30.31
CA ILE A 621 -3.88 0.59 31.27
C ILE A 621 -3.48 -0.37 32.41
N GLU A 622 -4.44 -1.12 32.94
CA GLU A 622 -4.18 -2.09 34.01
C GLU A 622 -3.24 -3.21 33.56
N GLU A 623 -3.43 -3.73 32.33
CA GLU A 623 -2.53 -4.76 31.80
C GLU A 623 -1.14 -4.22 31.52
N ILE A 624 -1.01 -2.98 30.99
CA ILE A 624 0.29 -2.33 30.80
C ILE A 624 1.02 -2.20 32.15
N VAL A 625 0.34 -1.67 33.19
CA VAL A 625 0.92 -1.52 34.54
C VAL A 625 1.46 -2.85 35.07
N LYS A 626 0.63 -3.89 35.00
CA LYS A 626 0.97 -5.24 35.47
C LYS A 626 2.19 -5.82 34.76
N LEU A 627 2.29 -5.63 33.43
CA LEU A 627 3.43 -6.13 32.65
C LEU A 627 4.70 -5.33 32.95
N VAL A 628 4.61 -4.01 33.10
CA VAL A 628 5.73 -3.15 33.49
C VAL A 628 6.25 -3.49 34.89
N GLU A 629 5.35 -3.70 35.86
CA GLU A 629 5.71 -4.16 37.20
C GLU A 629 6.42 -5.54 37.19
N ALA A 630 6.03 -6.41 36.24
CA ALA A 630 6.70 -7.69 36.00
C ALA A 630 8.02 -7.56 35.24
N GLY A 631 8.48 -6.34 34.93
CA GLY A 631 9.72 -6.07 34.20
C GLY A 631 9.68 -6.43 32.72
N ARG A 632 8.49 -6.50 32.09
CA ARG A 632 8.31 -6.82 30.68
C ARG A 632 8.14 -5.54 29.84
N PRO A 633 8.80 -5.40 28.70
CA PRO A 633 8.52 -4.34 27.75
C PRO A 633 7.13 -4.56 27.12
N VAL A 634 6.40 -3.48 26.90
CA VAL A 634 5.02 -3.54 26.36
C VAL A 634 4.92 -2.68 25.10
N LEU A 635 4.55 -3.30 24.00
CA LEU A 635 4.19 -2.59 22.76
C LEU A 635 2.67 -2.45 22.66
N VAL A 636 2.19 -1.22 22.54
CA VAL A 636 0.75 -0.92 22.44
C VAL A 636 0.44 -0.39 21.04
N GLY A 637 -0.33 -1.14 20.27
CA GLY A 637 -0.88 -0.71 18.98
C GLY A 637 -2.21 0.02 19.17
N THR A 638 -2.41 1.13 18.46
CA THR A 638 -3.67 1.89 18.44
C THR A 638 -4.11 2.17 17.02
N THR A 639 -5.40 2.40 16.83
CA THR A 639 -5.97 2.69 15.50
C THR A 639 -5.83 4.15 15.09
N SER A 640 -5.48 5.07 16.02
CA SER A 640 -5.28 6.48 15.70
C SER A 640 -4.32 7.15 16.68
N VAL A 641 -3.72 8.26 16.25
CA VAL A 641 -2.84 9.10 17.06
C VAL A 641 -3.57 9.62 18.33
N GLU A 642 -4.82 10.02 18.18
CA GLU A 642 -5.64 10.53 19.32
C GLU A 642 -5.78 9.48 20.42
N ILE A 643 -6.03 8.21 20.07
CA ILE A 643 -6.13 7.12 21.03
C ILE A 643 -4.77 6.88 21.70
N SER A 644 -3.68 6.95 20.94
CA SER A 644 -2.33 6.83 21.47
C SER A 644 -2.03 7.92 22.50
N GLU A 645 -2.34 9.19 22.18
CA GLU A 645 -2.17 10.31 23.09
C GLU A 645 -3.08 10.20 24.33
N LEU A 646 -4.33 9.75 24.15
CA LEU A 646 -5.26 9.52 25.25
C LEU A 646 -4.71 8.49 26.24
N LEU A 647 -4.26 7.32 25.72
CA LEU A 647 -3.67 6.27 26.54
C LEU A 647 -2.38 6.74 27.23
N SER A 648 -1.52 7.50 26.54
CA SER A 648 -0.32 8.12 27.11
C SER A 648 -0.69 9.06 28.28
N ARG A 649 -1.68 9.92 28.12
CA ARG A 649 -2.17 10.77 29.21
C ARG A 649 -2.75 9.99 30.38
N MET A 650 -3.50 8.92 30.12
CA MET A 650 -4.03 8.03 31.16
C MET A 650 -2.92 7.31 31.93
N LEU A 651 -1.86 6.87 31.26
CA LEU A 651 -0.67 6.26 31.90
C LEU A 651 0.06 7.25 32.80
N LYS A 652 0.23 8.52 32.34
CA LYS A 652 0.84 9.59 33.14
C LYS A 652 0.05 9.87 34.44
N LEU A 653 -1.28 9.82 34.39
CA LEU A 653 -2.14 9.97 35.56
C LEU A 653 -2.01 8.82 36.59
N ARG A 654 -1.55 7.65 36.16
CA ARG A 654 -1.26 6.48 37.02
C ARG A 654 0.16 6.44 37.56
N ASN A 655 0.94 7.51 37.47
CA ASN A 655 2.34 7.63 37.92
C ASN A 655 3.31 6.60 37.31
N ILE A 656 3.00 6.08 36.14
CA ILE A 656 3.99 5.36 35.33
C ILE A 656 4.75 6.44 34.56
N ASN A 657 5.76 6.99 35.19
CA ASN A 657 6.56 8.08 34.62
C ASN A 657 7.39 7.59 33.45
N GLU A 658 7.50 8.43 32.38
CA GLU A 658 8.53 8.31 31.32
C GLU A 658 9.93 8.13 31.93
N GLU A 659 10.17 8.68 33.12
CA GLU A 659 11.40 8.55 33.91
C GLU A 659 11.69 7.12 34.34
N TYR A 660 10.66 6.32 34.68
CA TYR A 660 10.82 4.89 34.98
C TYR A 660 11.20 4.08 33.73
N ILE A 661 10.57 4.39 32.59
CA ILE A 661 10.88 3.74 31.31
C ILE A 661 12.27 4.14 30.83
N LEU A 662 12.61 5.44 30.92
CA LEU A 662 13.91 5.97 30.51
C LEU A 662 15.06 5.43 31.40
N ASN A 663 14.83 5.30 32.70
CA ASN A 663 15.80 4.75 33.62
C ASN A 663 16.01 3.24 33.38
N ARG A 664 14.95 2.48 33.08
CA ARG A 664 15.07 1.05 32.69
C ARG A 664 15.79 0.86 31.37
N THR A 665 15.58 1.74 30.39
CA THR A 665 16.31 1.72 29.12
C THR A 665 17.80 2.01 29.33
N LYS A 666 18.14 2.92 30.23
CA LYS A 666 19.53 3.16 30.65
C LYS A 666 20.15 1.99 31.41
N ASP A 667 19.37 1.33 32.27
CA ASP A 667 19.82 0.13 32.98
C ASP A 667 20.05 -1.05 32.01
N ILE A 668 19.20 -1.22 31.00
CA ILE A 668 19.39 -2.23 29.94
C ILE A 668 20.64 -1.91 29.11
N ALA A 669 20.84 -0.69 28.67
CA ALA A 669 22.03 -0.28 27.92
C ALA A 669 23.31 -0.44 28.74
N LYS A 670 23.24 -0.23 30.05
CA LYS A 670 24.36 -0.48 30.97
C LYS A 670 24.65 -1.98 31.10
N LEU A 671 23.62 -2.82 31.24
CA LEU A 671 23.76 -4.28 31.30
C LEU A 671 24.27 -4.86 29.98
N GLU A 672 23.82 -4.33 28.83
CA GLU A 672 24.35 -4.70 27.51
C GLU A 672 25.84 -4.33 27.39
N GLY A 673 26.25 -3.17 27.90
CA GLY A 673 27.66 -2.77 27.99
C GLY A 673 28.48 -3.71 28.89
N GLU A 674 27.96 -4.09 30.07
CA GLU A 674 28.60 -5.02 30.98
C GLU A 674 28.69 -6.45 30.37
N ILE A 675 27.68 -6.88 29.60
CA ILE A 675 27.69 -8.15 28.85
C ILE A 675 28.76 -8.10 27.76
N ALA A 676 28.84 -7.01 26.98
CA ALA A 676 29.85 -6.87 25.94
C ALA A 676 31.27 -6.85 26.51
N GLU A 677 31.51 -6.17 27.64
CA GLU A 677 32.78 -6.23 28.34
C GLU A 677 33.10 -7.65 28.83
N LEU A 678 32.13 -8.40 29.34
CA LEU A 678 32.31 -9.78 29.77
C LEU A 678 32.55 -10.71 28.55
N GLU A 679 31.89 -10.50 27.44
CA GLU A 679 32.14 -11.25 26.21
C GLU A 679 33.53 -10.95 25.63
N GLU A 680 34.00 -9.71 25.69
CA GLU A 680 35.36 -9.34 25.30
C GLU A 680 36.40 -10.00 26.20
N ILE A 681 36.17 -10.02 27.51
CA ILE A 681 37.04 -10.72 28.49
C ILE A 681 37.04 -12.23 28.22
N LEU A 682 35.92 -12.84 27.89
CA LEU A 682 35.80 -14.27 27.63
C LEU A 682 36.34 -14.67 26.24
N SER A 683 36.52 -13.72 25.32
CA SER A 683 36.99 -14.00 23.96
C SER A 683 38.51 -14.32 23.88
N SER A 684 39.28 -14.00 24.89
CA SER A 684 40.71 -14.30 24.93
C SER A 684 41.06 -15.24 26.11
N GLU A 685 41.82 -16.31 25.81
CA GLU A 685 42.28 -17.28 26.81
C GLU A 685 43.13 -16.64 27.90
N GLU A 686 43.82 -15.57 27.58
CA GLU A 686 44.68 -14.79 28.47
C GLU A 686 43.86 -13.94 29.46
N ASN A 687 42.76 -13.38 29.03
CA ASN A 687 41.82 -12.63 29.86
C ASN A 687 41.03 -13.53 30.80
N ILE A 688 40.62 -14.71 30.36
CA ILE A 688 39.97 -15.72 31.22
C ILE A 688 40.91 -16.15 32.37
N LYS A 689 42.19 -16.40 32.07
CA LYS A 689 43.17 -16.74 33.08
C LYS A 689 43.42 -15.62 34.09
N LYS A 690 43.34 -14.37 33.65
CA LYS A 690 43.51 -13.19 34.50
C LYS A 690 42.31 -13.00 35.45
N VAL A 691 41.08 -13.10 34.95
CA VAL A 691 39.86 -12.98 35.77
C VAL A 691 39.79 -14.10 36.82
N ILE A 692 40.07 -15.34 36.43
CA ILE A 692 40.13 -16.48 37.37
C ILE A 692 41.24 -16.30 38.39
N GLY A 693 42.39 -15.76 37.98
CA GLY A 693 43.51 -15.47 38.87
C GLY A 693 43.18 -14.37 39.90
N ASP A 694 42.52 -13.33 39.51
CA ASP A 694 42.12 -12.23 40.37
C ASP A 694 40.99 -12.62 41.34
N GLU A 695 40.02 -13.43 40.92
CA GLU A 695 38.99 -14.00 41.82
C GLU A 695 39.59 -15.00 42.83
N LEU A 696 40.50 -15.88 42.40
CA LEU A 696 41.21 -16.77 43.32
C LEU A 696 42.04 -15.99 44.34
N ALA A 697 42.67 -14.89 43.92
CA ALA A 697 43.42 -14.02 44.84
C ALA A 697 42.50 -13.28 45.83
N ALA A 698 41.27 -12.90 45.40
CA ALA A 698 40.26 -12.27 46.24
C ALA A 698 39.65 -13.26 47.26
N VAL A 699 39.45 -14.51 46.87
CA VAL A 699 38.97 -15.59 47.77
C VAL A 699 40.02 -16.01 48.77
N ASN A 700 41.29 -16.02 48.38
CA ASN A 700 42.39 -16.34 49.29
C ASN A 700 42.78 -15.21 50.28
N LYS A 701 42.20 -14.00 50.07
CA LYS A 701 42.31 -12.83 50.96
C LYS A 701 41.20 -12.73 52.03
N LYS A 702 40.12 -13.48 51.85
CA LYS A 702 39.05 -13.64 52.86
C LYS A 702 39.28 -14.91 53.70
#